data_f7d5ad0f5ec1563d0a19e4bc0a9d119b
#
_entry.id   f7d5ad0f5ec1563d0a19e4bc0a9d119b
#
_cell.length_a   1.000
_cell.length_b   1.000
_cell.length_c   1.000
_cell.angle_alpha   90.00
_cell.angle_beta   90.00
_cell.angle_gamma   90.00
#
_symmetry.space_group_name_H-M   'P 1'
#
loop_
_entity.id
_entity.type
_entity.pdbx_description
1 polymer ?
#
loop_
_entity_poly.entity_id
_entity_poly.type
_entity_poly.pdbx_seq_one_letter_code
_entity_poly.pdbx_strand_id
1 'polypeptide(L)'
;NAIRKANQEVDQLHRMNEYQIIAIAEKIAQQAESAMHAVNVEDIQDMVETGIMEMRGYEVAQKYVRYRYKRELTRKSNTTDNGILALIDHLNEEVKQENSNKNPVINSTQRDYMAGEVSKDLARRVLLPEEIIRAHEEGIIHFHDMDYYAQKEHNCDLIDLEDMLQNGTVISETMIEKPHSFFTACNVTTQIVAQVASNQYGGQSFTLSHLAPFVDVSRKKLRNSVIEERKEAGEPLDDAVIDKITEHRLKEEIKNGIQTIQYQLITLMTCNGQAPFVTVFMYLDEVPKGRTQDDLAMIIQEVLRQRMQGVKNEKGVWITPAFPKLIYVLDEDNITEDSKYWYLTELAAKCTAKRMVPDYISAKIMRELKKGEVYPCMGCRSFLTVEDSQMKPDGSHKFYGRFNQGVVTINLVDVACSAEGDMEKFWKILDERLELCHRGLRCRHERLLGTISDVAPILWQNGALARLKKGEKIDKLLYNGYSTISLGYAGLYEMCVRMTGKSHTDPEARPFALAVMQHLNDKCAEWRAAENISYSVYGTPMESTTYRFAKCLQRRFGIIKGVTDKNYITNSYHVHVTEEIDAFSKLKFESDFQKLSPGGAVSYVEVPNMQNNIPAVLSVMKFIYENIMYAELNTKSDYCEACGYDGEIKIVEDESGKLVWECPNCGNRDQNRLSVARRTCGYIGTQFWNQGRTQEIRDRVLHVSSHTFSKD
;
A
#
# COMPACT_ATOMS: atom_id res chain seq x y z
N ASN A 1 -9.53 47.33 2.69
CA ASN A 1 -8.08 47.56 2.73
C ASN A 1 -7.38 47.03 1.47
N ALA A 2 -7.68 45.82 1.01
CA ALA A 2 -7.01 45.20 -0.16
C ALA A 2 -7.31 45.99 -1.46
N ILE A 3 -8.59 46.40 -1.66
CA ILE A 3 -9.00 47.26 -2.79
C ILE A 3 -8.24 48.59 -2.76
N ARG A 4 -8.14 49.26 -1.59
CA ARG A 4 -7.41 50.53 -1.43
C ARG A 4 -5.93 50.38 -1.82
N LYS A 5 -5.27 49.28 -1.45
CA LYS A 5 -3.88 49.01 -1.83
C LYS A 5 -3.75 48.86 -3.34
N ALA A 6 -4.60 48.04 -3.97
CA ALA A 6 -4.63 47.89 -5.41
C ALA A 6 -4.91 49.21 -6.14
N ASN A 7 -5.84 50.02 -5.59
CA ASN A 7 -6.16 51.32 -6.12
C ASN A 7 -5.02 52.33 -6.06
N GLN A 8 -4.17 52.29 -5.05
CA GLN A 8 -2.96 53.13 -4.94
C GLN A 8 -1.92 52.85 -6.02
N GLU A 9 -1.89 51.61 -6.54
CA GLU A 9 -0.95 51.22 -7.62
C GLU A 9 -1.40 51.58 -9.03
N VAL A 10 -2.58 52.21 -9.16
CA VAL A 10 -3.16 52.66 -10.43
C VAL A 10 -3.01 54.18 -10.60
N ASP A 11 -2.83 54.65 -11.84
CA ASP A 11 -2.77 56.09 -12.14
C ASP A 11 -3.97 56.83 -11.67
N GLN A 12 -3.80 58.07 -11.19
CA GLN A 12 -4.86 58.88 -10.59
C GLN A 12 -6.13 58.95 -11.44
N LEU A 13 -6.03 58.96 -12.76
CA LEU A 13 -7.14 59.07 -13.73
C LEU A 13 -8.03 57.81 -13.74
N HIS A 14 -7.48 56.66 -13.36
CA HIS A 14 -8.17 55.36 -13.41
C HIS A 14 -8.47 54.80 -12.02
N ARG A 15 -8.24 55.59 -10.97
CA ARG A 15 -8.54 55.19 -9.59
C ARG A 15 -10.06 55.19 -9.32
N MET A 16 -10.46 54.21 -8.60
CA MET A 16 -11.82 54.19 -8.00
C MET A 16 -11.89 55.22 -6.86
N ASN A 17 -13.02 55.88 -6.73
CA ASN A 17 -13.26 56.78 -5.60
C ASN A 17 -13.64 55.98 -4.35
N GLU A 18 -13.59 56.62 -3.18
CA GLU A 18 -13.84 56.00 -1.90
C GLU A 18 -15.29 55.46 -1.75
N TYR A 19 -16.25 56.13 -2.37
CA TYR A 19 -17.67 55.68 -2.35
C TYR A 19 -17.82 54.35 -3.10
N GLN A 20 -17.16 54.14 -4.22
CA GLN A 20 -17.18 52.91 -4.97
C GLN A 20 -16.57 51.77 -4.16
N ILE A 21 -15.47 52.02 -3.46
CA ILE A 21 -14.76 51.02 -2.64
C ILE A 21 -15.64 50.62 -1.44
N ILE A 22 -16.27 51.58 -0.79
CA ILE A 22 -17.18 51.33 0.34
C ILE A 22 -18.42 50.54 -0.14
N ALA A 23 -19.03 50.92 -1.24
CA ALA A 23 -20.21 50.24 -1.79
C ALA A 23 -19.93 48.76 -2.12
N ILE A 24 -18.72 48.43 -2.63
CA ILE A 24 -18.29 47.05 -2.86
C ILE A 24 -18.19 46.32 -1.52
N ALA A 25 -17.58 46.92 -0.50
CA ALA A 25 -17.37 46.28 0.80
C ALA A 25 -18.72 46.01 1.51
N GLU A 26 -19.67 46.95 1.45
CA GLU A 26 -21.00 46.79 2.01
C GLU A 26 -21.84 45.71 1.29
N LYS A 27 -21.79 45.66 -0.05
CA LYS A 27 -22.44 44.63 -0.85
C LYS A 27 -21.94 43.24 -0.46
N ILE A 28 -20.61 43.07 -0.32
CA ILE A 28 -20.02 41.79 0.04
C ILE A 28 -20.36 41.41 1.48
N ALA A 29 -20.36 42.37 2.41
CA ALA A 29 -20.76 42.12 3.79
C ALA A 29 -22.20 41.61 3.88
N GLN A 30 -23.12 42.22 3.15
CA GLN A 30 -24.53 41.79 3.06
C GLN A 30 -24.65 40.38 2.44
N GLN A 31 -23.90 40.08 1.41
CA GLN A 31 -23.88 38.76 0.79
C GLN A 31 -23.34 37.70 1.74
N ALA A 32 -22.27 38.00 2.47
CA ALA A 32 -21.67 37.09 3.45
C ALA A 32 -22.58 36.87 4.66
N GLU A 33 -23.28 37.90 5.14
CA GLU A 33 -24.28 37.81 6.24
C GLU A 33 -25.53 37.03 5.85
N SER A 34 -25.92 37.09 4.57
CA SER A 34 -27.07 36.34 4.05
C SER A 34 -26.78 34.89 3.70
N ALA A 35 -25.53 34.49 3.71
CA ALA A 35 -25.13 33.12 3.43
C ALA A 35 -25.50 32.18 4.60
N MET A 36 -26.14 31.03 4.30
CA MET A 36 -26.54 30.05 5.30
C MET A 36 -25.35 29.22 5.86
N HIS A 37 -24.10 29.49 5.41
CA HIS A 37 -22.89 28.80 5.80
C HIS A 37 -21.72 29.76 5.89
N ALA A 38 -20.65 29.35 6.56
CA ALA A 38 -19.41 30.14 6.65
C ALA A 38 -18.81 30.34 5.25
N VAL A 39 -18.71 31.60 4.82
CA VAL A 39 -18.14 31.96 3.51
C VAL A 39 -16.65 31.84 3.55
N ASN A 40 -16.08 31.12 2.60
CA ASN A 40 -14.63 30.95 2.46
C ASN A 40 -13.95 32.29 2.07
N VAL A 41 -12.71 32.50 2.51
CA VAL A 41 -11.93 33.69 2.19
C VAL A 41 -11.73 33.86 0.67
N GLU A 42 -11.61 32.77 -0.08
CA GLU A 42 -11.48 32.81 -1.54
C GLU A 42 -12.77 33.25 -2.21
N ASP A 43 -13.94 32.79 -1.74
CA ASP A 43 -15.25 33.23 -2.22
C ASP A 43 -15.45 34.74 -1.99
N ILE A 44 -15.00 35.25 -0.84
CA ILE A 44 -14.99 36.69 -0.55
C ILE A 44 -14.10 37.44 -1.52
N GLN A 45 -12.93 36.90 -1.87
CA GLN A 45 -12.03 37.52 -2.81
C GLN A 45 -12.57 37.54 -4.24
N ASP A 46 -13.27 36.49 -4.66
CA ASP A 46 -13.99 36.43 -5.94
C ASP A 46 -15.12 37.45 -6.01
N MET A 47 -15.86 37.61 -4.90
CA MET A 47 -16.88 38.67 -4.79
C MET A 47 -16.26 40.07 -4.89
N VAL A 48 -15.10 40.30 -4.28
CA VAL A 48 -14.37 41.59 -4.37
C VAL A 48 -13.94 41.85 -5.82
N GLU A 49 -13.39 40.88 -6.49
CA GLU A 49 -12.93 40.98 -7.87
C GLU A 49 -14.08 41.30 -8.81
N THR A 50 -15.17 40.56 -8.69
CA THR A 50 -16.41 40.80 -9.43
C THR A 50 -16.98 42.21 -9.14
N GLY A 51 -17.03 42.62 -7.88
CA GLY A 51 -17.50 43.95 -7.48
C GLY A 51 -16.66 45.07 -8.06
N ILE A 52 -15.35 44.95 -8.13
CA ILE A 52 -14.46 45.93 -8.78
C ILE A 52 -14.74 46.01 -10.30
N MET A 53 -14.95 44.87 -10.95
CA MET A 53 -15.26 44.83 -12.39
C MET A 53 -16.60 45.41 -12.72
N GLU A 54 -17.64 45.11 -11.91
CA GLU A 54 -18.99 45.70 -12.04
C GLU A 54 -19.00 47.25 -11.94
N MET A 55 -18.12 47.77 -11.08
CA MET A 55 -17.92 49.23 -10.94
C MET A 55 -16.98 49.80 -12.00
N ARG A 56 -16.62 49.04 -13.04
CA ARG A 56 -15.72 49.39 -14.16
C ARG A 56 -14.32 49.81 -13.75
N GLY A 57 -13.87 49.36 -12.58
CA GLY A 57 -12.51 49.60 -12.10
C GLY A 57 -11.48 48.58 -12.69
N TYR A 58 -11.43 48.45 -14.02
CA TYR A 58 -10.69 47.37 -14.67
C TYR A 58 -9.18 47.36 -14.37
N GLU A 59 -8.55 48.51 -14.28
CA GLU A 59 -7.11 48.59 -13.92
C GLU A 59 -6.88 48.26 -12.44
N VAL A 60 -7.80 48.66 -11.59
CA VAL A 60 -7.79 48.32 -10.18
C VAL A 60 -8.00 46.80 -10.00
N ALA A 61 -8.93 46.20 -10.77
CA ALA A 61 -9.13 44.77 -10.81
C ALA A 61 -7.86 44.00 -11.21
N GLN A 62 -7.16 44.43 -12.27
CA GLN A 62 -5.88 43.82 -12.68
C GLN A 62 -4.81 43.87 -11.56
N LYS A 63 -4.72 45.00 -10.86
CA LYS A 63 -3.79 45.14 -9.74
C LYS A 63 -4.18 44.30 -8.56
N TYR A 64 -5.51 44.23 -8.31
CA TYR A 64 -6.06 43.41 -7.25
C TYR A 64 -5.82 41.90 -7.47
N VAL A 65 -6.05 41.38 -8.67
CA VAL A 65 -5.77 39.99 -9.06
C VAL A 65 -4.28 39.66 -8.88
N ARG A 66 -3.39 40.54 -9.35
CA ARG A 66 -1.93 40.35 -9.16
C ARG A 66 -1.53 40.38 -7.68
N TYR A 67 -2.14 41.26 -6.89
CA TYR A 67 -1.93 41.33 -5.44
C TYR A 67 -2.44 40.06 -4.74
N ARG A 68 -3.63 39.61 -5.10
CA ARG A 68 -4.24 38.36 -4.61
C ARG A 68 -3.32 37.17 -4.90
N TYR A 69 -2.93 37.02 -6.16
CA TYR A 69 -2.02 35.94 -6.61
C TYR A 69 -0.68 35.95 -5.85
N LYS A 70 -0.07 37.11 -5.71
CA LYS A 70 1.18 37.25 -4.94
C LYS A 70 1.01 36.90 -3.47
N ARG A 71 -0.13 37.27 -2.88
CA ARG A 71 -0.47 36.93 -1.49
C ARG A 71 -0.78 35.44 -1.31
N GLU A 72 -1.44 34.86 -2.28
CA GLU A 72 -1.74 33.41 -2.30
C GLU A 72 -0.42 32.61 -2.42
N LEU A 73 0.47 32.97 -3.32
CA LEU A 73 1.81 32.38 -3.40
C LEU A 73 2.58 32.52 -2.08
N THR A 74 2.55 33.70 -1.45
CA THR A 74 3.22 33.92 -0.15
C THR A 74 2.59 33.06 0.98
N ARG A 75 1.27 32.92 1.00
CA ARG A 75 0.58 32.06 1.98
C ARG A 75 0.92 30.57 1.75
N LYS A 76 0.93 30.13 0.50
CA LYS A 76 1.27 28.74 0.13
C LYS A 76 2.75 28.44 0.41
N SER A 77 3.67 29.36 0.12
CA SER A 77 5.08 29.18 0.45
C SER A 77 5.33 29.20 1.97
N ASN A 78 4.67 30.11 2.70
CA ASN A 78 4.78 30.13 4.17
C ASN A 78 4.22 28.87 4.83
N THR A 79 3.21 28.21 4.26
CA THR A 79 2.71 26.92 4.79
C THR A 79 3.70 25.80 4.54
N THR A 80 4.39 25.78 3.41
CA THR A 80 5.43 24.79 3.09
C THR A 80 6.66 24.98 3.96
N ASP A 81 7.16 26.21 4.10
CA ASP A 81 8.29 26.53 4.95
C ASP A 81 7.99 26.19 6.42
N ASN A 82 6.81 26.55 6.91
CA ASN A 82 6.37 26.19 8.27
C ASN A 82 6.21 24.68 8.45
N GLY A 83 5.72 23.97 7.42
CA GLY A 83 5.61 22.52 7.42
C GLY A 83 6.99 21.86 7.53
N ILE A 84 7.96 22.33 6.76
CA ILE A 84 9.35 21.84 6.78
C ILE A 84 10.02 22.16 8.13
N LEU A 85 9.88 23.39 8.65
CA LEU A 85 10.45 23.75 9.95
C LEU A 85 9.83 22.94 11.09
N ALA A 86 8.50 22.81 11.10
CA ALA A 86 7.81 21.98 12.08
C ALA A 86 8.24 20.50 12.02
N LEU A 87 8.60 20.01 10.84
CA LEU A 87 9.11 18.65 10.66
C LEU A 87 10.53 18.53 11.26
N ILE A 88 11.41 19.51 11.00
CA ILE A 88 12.78 19.56 11.56
C ILE A 88 12.72 19.66 13.09
N ASP A 89 11.82 20.47 13.62
CA ASP A 89 11.64 20.69 15.06
C ASP A 89 10.80 19.61 15.74
N HIS A 90 10.42 18.53 15.01
CA HIS A 90 9.59 17.42 15.50
C HIS A 90 8.20 17.84 15.99
N LEU A 91 7.65 18.92 15.48
CA LEU A 91 6.32 19.47 15.84
C LEU A 91 5.21 19.06 14.87
N ASN A 92 5.54 18.47 13.72
CA ASN A 92 4.56 18.04 12.73
C ASN A 92 4.00 16.65 13.08
N GLU A 93 2.94 16.61 13.88
CA GLU A 93 2.28 15.37 14.31
C GLU A 93 1.61 14.60 13.14
N GLU A 94 1.14 15.28 12.12
CA GLU A 94 0.50 14.64 10.95
C GLU A 94 1.52 13.80 10.17
N VAL A 95 2.66 14.38 9.86
CA VAL A 95 3.76 13.66 9.17
C VAL A 95 4.34 12.55 10.02
N LYS A 96 4.49 12.75 11.33
CA LYS A 96 4.96 11.70 12.25
C LYS A 96 4.10 10.43 12.20
N GLN A 97 2.83 10.56 11.87
CA GLN A 97 1.84 9.47 11.92
C GLN A 97 1.40 9.02 10.52
N GLU A 98 2.01 9.54 9.47
CA GLU A 98 1.65 9.22 8.08
C GLU A 98 2.04 7.78 7.73
N ASN A 99 3.20 7.33 8.21
CA ASN A 99 3.67 5.96 7.99
C ASN A 99 4.18 5.34 9.30
N SER A 100 3.55 4.26 9.75
CA SER A 100 3.86 3.59 11.00
C SER A 100 5.27 2.96 11.07
N ASN A 101 5.97 2.83 9.95
CA ASN A 101 7.29 2.21 9.86
C ASN A 101 8.43 3.20 9.56
N LYS A 102 8.13 4.48 9.37
CA LYS A 102 9.12 5.55 9.19
C LYS A 102 9.35 6.32 10.48
N ASN A 103 10.57 6.28 11.00
CA ASN A 103 10.91 7.06 12.20
C ASN A 103 11.25 8.51 11.82
N PRO A 104 10.39 9.50 12.11
CA PRO A 104 10.57 10.89 11.70
C PRO A 104 11.72 11.63 12.38
N VAL A 105 12.35 11.05 13.40
CA VAL A 105 13.49 11.64 14.11
C VAL A 105 14.81 11.39 13.36
N ILE A 106 14.86 10.35 12.54
CA ILE A 106 16.08 9.97 11.80
C ILE A 106 16.33 10.92 10.62
N ASN A 107 17.55 11.44 10.48
CA ASN A 107 17.92 12.42 9.46
C ASN A 107 17.59 11.98 8.02
N SER A 108 17.80 10.72 7.66
CA SER A 108 17.45 10.20 6.32
C SER A 108 15.95 10.24 6.07
N THR A 109 15.14 9.88 7.06
CA THR A 109 13.67 9.97 7.00
C THR A 109 13.19 11.42 6.92
N GLN A 110 13.81 12.34 7.69
CA GLN A 110 13.51 13.78 7.60
C GLN A 110 13.78 14.33 6.21
N ARG A 111 14.87 13.93 5.56
CA ARG A 111 15.19 14.37 4.18
C ARG A 111 14.14 13.89 3.20
N ASP A 112 13.67 12.67 3.31
CA ASP A 112 12.59 12.12 2.49
C ASP A 112 11.29 12.92 2.71
N TYR A 113 10.90 13.15 3.94
CA TYR A 113 9.72 13.97 4.28
C TYR A 113 9.83 15.42 3.79
N MET A 114 11.00 16.04 3.89
CA MET A 114 11.23 17.39 3.33
C MET A 114 11.06 17.40 1.82
N ALA A 115 11.60 16.41 1.10
CA ALA A 115 11.40 16.25 -0.33
C ALA A 115 9.91 16.04 -0.66
N GLY A 116 9.21 15.24 0.16
CA GLY A 116 7.77 15.02 0.06
C GLY A 116 6.96 16.31 0.21
N GLU A 117 7.26 17.16 1.19
CA GLU A 117 6.59 18.47 1.36
C GLU A 117 6.81 19.39 0.15
N VAL A 118 8.01 19.41 -0.41
CA VAL A 118 8.30 20.16 -1.65
C VAL A 118 7.50 19.58 -2.82
N SER A 119 7.43 18.26 -2.95
CA SER A 119 6.63 17.61 -4.01
C SER A 119 5.14 17.92 -3.87
N LYS A 120 4.57 17.83 -2.67
CA LYS A 120 3.17 18.19 -2.38
C LYS A 120 2.88 19.66 -2.75
N ASP A 121 3.79 20.58 -2.42
CA ASP A 121 3.65 21.99 -2.77
C ASP A 121 3.67 22.21 -4.29
N LEU A 122 4.63 21.59 -5.00
CA LEU A 122 4.69 21.65 -6.46
C LEU A 122 3.44 21.03 -7.12
N ALA A 123 2.96 19.89 -6.59
CA ALA A 123 1.75 19.26 -7.08
C ALA A 123 0.55 20.20 -6.96
N ARG A 124 0.37 20.85 -5.80
CA ARG A 124 -0.75 21.77 -5.54
C ARG A 124 -0.71 23.05 -6.38
N ARG A 125 0.47 23.60 -6.61
CA ARG A 125 0.61 24.92 -7.26
C ARG A 125 0.80 24.87 -8.77
N VAL A 126 1.39 23.77 -9.28
CA VAL A 126 1.92 23.74 -10.65
C VAL A 126 1.52 22.51 -11.44
N LEU A 127 1.53 21.31 -10.82
CA LEU A 127 1.52 20.06 -11.57
C LEU A 127 0.13 19.44 -11.74
N LEU A 128 -0.80 19.69 -10.83
CA LEU A 128 -2.16 19.15 -10.89
C LEU A 128 -3.19 20.23 -11.20
N PRO A 129 -4.27 19.90 -11.92
CA PRO A 129 -5.40 20.79 -12.12
C PRO A 129 -6.05 21.19 -10.78
N GLU A 130 -6.51 22.43 -10.68
CA GLU A 130 -7.11 23.00 -9.47
C GLU A 130 -8.29 22.15 -8.96
N GLU A 131 -9.14 21.64 -9.84
CA GLU A 131 -10.28 20.79 -9.50
C GLU A 131 -9.84 19.48 -8.81
N ILE A 132 -8.73 18.86 -9.23
CA ILE A 132 -8.20 17.64 -8.61
C ILE A 132 -7.64 17.97 -7.23
N ILE A 133 -6.93 19.08 -7.08
CA ILE A 133 -6.43 19.55 -5.78
C ILE A 133 -7.60 19.82 -4.83
N ARG A 134 -8.61 20.57 -5.28
CA ARG A 134 -9.79 20.88 -4.45
C ARG A 134 -10.52 19.60 -4.05
N ALA A 135 -10.77 18.68 -4.98
CA ALA A 135 -11.42 17.40 -4.67
C ALA A 135 -10.60 16.56 -3.68
N HIS A 136 -9.27 16.59 -3.77
CA HIS A 136 -8.41 15.97 -2.80
C HIS A 136 -8.48 16.64 -1.43
N GLU A 137 -8.35 17.96 -1.34
CA GLU A 137 -8.37 18.71 -0.08
C GLU A 137 -9.72 18.63 0.65
N GLU A 138 -10.81 18.60 -0.08
CA GLU A 138 -12.16 18.40 0.45
C GLU A 138 -12.45 16.95 0.87
N GLY A 139 -11.60 16.00 0.51
CA GLY A 139 -11.77 14.58 0.81
C GLY A 139 -12.82 13.88 -0.05
N ILE A 140 -13.15 14.43 -1.20
CA ILE A 140 -14.01 13.81 -2.22
C ILE A 140 -13.30 12.64 -2.88
N ILE A 141 -12.02 12.84 -3.18
CA ILE A 141 -11.09 11.82 -3.65
C ILE A 141 -9.81 11.86 -2.82
N HIS A 142 -8.99 10.82 -2.94
CA HIS A 142 -7.62 10.85 -2.46
C HIS A 142 -6.66 10.58 -3.62
N PHE A 143 -5.86 11.57 -3.95
CA PHE A 143 -4.72 11.42 -4.86
C PHE A 143 -3.56 10.90 -4.03
N HIS A 144 -3.26 9.59 -4.14
CA HIS A 144 -2.23 8.95 -3.32
C HIS A 144 -0.82 9.47 -3.63
N ASP A 145 0.08 9.36 -2.67
CA ASP A 145 1.53 9.57 -2.84
C ASP A 145 1.87 10.88 -3.59
N MET A 146 1.21 11.98 -3.21
CA MET A 146 1.46 13.31 -3.76
C MET A 146 2.87 13.81 -3.40
N ASP A 147 3.43 13.29 -2.34
CA ASP A 147 4.80 13.50 -1.86
C ASP A 147 5.88 12.98 -2.81
N TYR A 148 5.54 12.04 -3.72
CA TYR A 148 6.43 11.55 -4.78
C TYR A 148 6.03 12.01 -6.18
N TYR A 149 4.89 12.70 -6.33
CA TYR A 149 4.32 13.04 -7.64
C TYR A 149 5.16 13.99 -8.49
N ALA A 150 5.96 14.85 -7.88
CA ALA A 150 6.85 15.76 -8.62
C ALA A 150 7.92 15.00 -9.41
N GLN A 151 8.34 13.85 -8.95
CA GLN A 151 9.24 12.94 -9.65
C GLN A 151 8.46 12.07 -10.65
N LYS A 152 9.18 11.52 -11.64
CA LYS A 152 8.61 10.62 -12.65
C LYS A 152 8.78 9.16 -12.22
N GLU A 153 8.18 8.84 -11.08
CA GLU A 153 8.25 7.52 -10.45
C GLU A 153 6.91 6.79 -10.55
N HIS A 154 6.97 5.47 -10.63
CA HIS A 154 5.80 4.60 -10.59
C HIS A 154 5.53 4.09 -9.17
N ASN A 155 4.38 3.44 -8.96
CA ASN A 155 3.97 2.93 -7.66
C ASN A 155 4.63 1.57 -7.37
N CYS A 156 3.91 0.47 -7.55
CA CYS A 156 4.35 -0.88 -7.19
C CYS A 156 4.83 -1.67 -8.39
N ASP A 157 5.67 -2.69 -8.16
CA ASP A 157 6.20 -3.54 -9.24
C ASP A 157 6.42 -5.01 -8.85
N LEU A 158 6.59 -5.84 -9.89
CA LEU A 158 7.09 -7.20 -9.80
C LEU A 158 8.48 -7.26 -10.42
N ILE A 159 9.50 -7.46 -9.59
CA ILE A 159 10.88 -7.53 -10.06
C ILE A 159 11.10 -8.81 -10.86
N ASP A 160 11.65 -8.67 -12.06
CA ASP A 160 12.08 -9.81 -12.87
C ASP A 160 13.49 -10.27 -12.46
N LEU A 161 13.56 -10.92 -11.29
CA LEU A 161 14.83 -11.48 -10.80
C LEU A 161 15.36 -12.60 -11.68
N GLU A 162 14.49 -13.34 -12.38
CA GLU A 162 14.93 -14.39 -13.30
C GLU A 162 15.81 -13.78 -14.39
N ASP A 163 15.34 -12.74 -15.05
CA ASP A 163 16.12 -12.04 -16.08
C ASP A 163 17.42 -11.47 -15.53
N MET A 164 17.35 -10.77 -14.38
CA MET A 164 18.54 -10.12 -13.80
C MET A 164 19.60 -11.10 -13.34
N LEU A 165 19.21 -12.23 -12.73
CA LEU A 165 20.16 -13.22 -12.21
C LEU A 165 20.68 -14.15 -13.30
N GLN A 166 19.89 -14.48 -14.33
CA GLN A 166 20.34 -15.38 -15.40
C GLN A 166 21.16 -14.66 -16.47
N ASN A 167 20.83 -13.41 -16.80
CA ASN A 167 21.46 -12.63 -17.86
C ASN A 167 22.44 -11.56 -17.35
N GLY A 168 22.57 -11.45 -16.02
CA GLY A 168 23.33 -10.38 -15.38
C GLY A 168 22.59 -9.05 -15.35
N THR A 169 23.08 -8.13 -14.54
CA THR A 169 22.52 -6.79 -14.34
C THR A 169 23.63 -5.78 -14.08
N VAL A 170 23.28 -4.50 -13.94
CA VAL A 170 24.22 -3.45 -13.55
C VAL A 170 23.69 -2.75 -12.31
N ILE A 171 24.53 -2.66 -11.28
CA ILE A 171 24.21 -1.93 -10.04
C ILE A 171 25.29 -0.89 -9.81
N SER A 172 24.88 0.38 -9.69
CA SER A 172 25.81 1.49 -9.49
C SER A 172 27.02 1.46 -10.46
N GLU A 173 26.72 1.33 -11.76
CA GLU A 173 27.68 1.27 -12.87
C GLU A 173 28.60 0.02 -12.87
N THR A 174 28.37 -0.92 -11.94
CA THR A 174 29.16 -2.17 -11.83
C THR A 174 28.37 -3.32 -12.42
N MET A 175 29.01 -4.07 -13.36
CA MET A 175 28.44 -5.28 -13.92
C MET A 175 28.38 -6.38 -12.86
N ILE A 176 27.19 -6.94 -12.71
CA ILE A 176 26.92 -8.11 -11.87
C ILE A 176 26.61 -9.28 -12.80
N GLU A 177 27.52 -10.21 -12.89
CA GLU A 177 27.36 -11.42 -13.68
C GLU A 177 26.40 -12.42 -13.01
N LYS A 178 26.00 -13.44 -13.77
CA LYS A 178 25.18 -14.54 -13.26
C LYS A 178 25.84 -15.17 -12.01
N PRO A 179 25.12 -15.28 -10.88
CA PRO A 179 25.67 -15.87 -9.66
C PRO A 179 26.11 -17.33 -9.85
N HIS A 180 27.22 -17.71 -9.23
CA HIS A 180 27.79 -19.05 -9.25
C HIS A 180 27.50 -19.84 -7.96
N SER A 181 26.55 -19.36 -7.13
CA SER A 181 26.06 -20.08 -5.96
C SER A 181 24.71 -19.49 -5.50
N PHE A 182 23.95 -20.27 -4.73
CA PHE A 182 22.72 -19.82 -4.10
C PHE A 182 22.96 -18.64 -3.14
N PHE A 183 24.03 -18.72 -2.33
CA PHE A 183 24.38 -17.64 -1.41
C PHE A 183 24.65 -16.32 -2.14
N THR A 184 25.40 -16.36 -3.25
CA THR A 184 25.67 -15.18 -4.07
C THR A 184 24.37 -14.65 -4.70
N ALA A 185 23.50 -15.53 -5.19
CA ALA A 185 22.19 -15.12 -5.73
C ALA A 185 21.34 -14.41 -4.67
N CYS A 186 21.31 -14.90 -3.43
CA CYS A 186 20.64 -14.25 -2.31
C CYS A 186 21.20 -12.85 -2.03
N ASN A 187 22.52 -12.71 -2.01
CA ASN A 187 23.17 -11.42 -1.76
C ASN A 187 22.90 -10.41 -2.88
N VAL A 188 23.02 -10.82 -4.14
CA VAL A 188 22.69 -9.97 -5.31
C VAL A 188 21.22 -9.55 -5.28
N THR A 189 20.31 -10.44 -4.92
CA THR A 189 18.88 -10.15 -4.77
C THR A 189 18.63 -9.00 -3.79
N THR A 190 19.30 -8.99 -2.64
CA THR A 190 19.11 -7.91 -1.65
C THR A 190 19.61 -6.56 -2.16
N GLN A 191 20.68 -6.54 -2.94
CA GLN A 191 21.18 -5.33 -3.59
C GLN A 191 20.22 -4.83 -4.66
N ILE A 192 19.66 -5.72 -5.48
CA ILE A 192 18.63 -5.38 -6.46
C ILE A 192 17.41 -4.75 -5.77
N VAL A 193 16.90 -5.41 -4.73
CA VAL A 193 15.75 -4.93 -3.95
C VAL A 193 15.99 -3.53 -3.38
N ALA A 194 17.18 -3.26 -2.83
CA ALA A 194 17.53 -1.94 -2.30
C ALA A 194 17.57 -0.86 -3.39
N GLN A 195 18.11 -1.19 -4.57
CA GLN A 195 18.17 -0.27 -5.71
C GLN A 195 16.78 0.00 -6.30
N VAL A 196 15.95 -1.02 -6.46
CA VAL A 196 14.57 -0.87 -6.92
C VAL A 196 13.77 -0.01 -5.95
N ALA A 197 13.83 -0.30 -4.64
CA ALA A 197 13.16 0.48 -3.60
C ALA A 197 13.58 1.96 -3.54
N SER A 198 14.75 2.30 -4.07
CA SER A 198 15.25 3.67 -4.15
C SER A 198 14.86 4.41 -5.44
N ASN A 199 14.13 3.75 -6.34
CA ASN A 199 13.74 4.28 -7.65
C ASN A 199 12.23 4.17 -7.94
N GLN A 200 11.43 3.83 -6.93
CA GLN A 200 9.97 3.78 -6.96
C GLN A 200 9.42 4.09 -5.56
N TYR A 201 8.17 4.50 -5.44
CA TYR A 201 7.62 4.92 -4.15
C TYR A 201 6.67 3.89 -3.49
N GLY A 202 6.24 2.87 -4.21
CA GLY A 202 5.36 1.83 -3.69
C GLY A 202 6.11 0.60 -3.16
N GLY A 203 5.41 -0.53 -3.15
CA GLY A 203 5.96 -1.81 -2.76
C GLY A 203 6.43 -2.63 -3.96
N GLN A 204 7.42 -3.45 -3.74
CA GLN A 204 7.95 -4.37 -4.74
C GLN A 204 7.77 -5.82 -4.29
N SER A 205 7.68 -6.72 -5.25
CA SER A 205 7.59 -8.16 -4.96
C SER A 205 8.55 -8.95 -5.83
N PHE A 206 9.10 -10.01 -5.25
CA PHE A 206 9.84 -11.03 -5.98
C PHE A 206 9.44 -12.43 -5.51
N THR A 207 9.77 -13.44 -6.30
CA THR A 207 9.48 -14.83 -5.99
C THR A 207 10.73 -15.60 -5.62
N LEU A 208 10.61 -16.55 -4.69
CA LEU A 208 11.71 -17.49 -4.35
C LEU A 208 11.99 -18.50 -5.47
N SER A 209 11.04 -18.72 -6.38
CA SER A 209 11.23 -19.61 -7.53
C SER A 209 12.35 -19.15 -8.45
N HIS A 210 12.60 -17.84 -8.57
CA HIS A 210 13.75 -17.32 -9.32
C HIS A 210 15.12 -17.63 -8.69
N LEU A 211 15.14 -17.97 -7.39
CA LEU A 211 16.34 -18.39 -6.66
C LEU A 211 16.56 -19.92 -6.71
N ALA A 212 15.49 -20.69 -6.89
CA ALA A 212 15.54 -22.15 -6.84
C ALA A 212 16.57 -22.78 -7.79
N PRO A 213 16.78 -22.31 -9.05
CA PRO A 213 17.79 -22.87 -9.95
C PRO A 213 19.21 -22.79 -9.40
N PHE A 214 19.51 -21.81 -8.56
CA PHE A 214 20.85 -21.63 -7.98
C PHE A 214 21.18 -22.64 -6.88
N VAL A 215 20.18 -23.34 -6.35
CA VAL A 215 20.39 -24.45 -5.42
C VAL A 215 21.12 -25.61 -6.12
N ASP A 216 20.73 -25.94 -7.35
CA ASP A 216 21.42 -26.97 -8.14
C ASP A 216 22.86 -26.54 -8.57
N VAL A 217 23.03 -25.23 -8.86
CA VAL A 217 24.38 -24.66 -9.11
C VAL A 217 25.28 -24.85 -7.88
N SER A 218 24.78 -24.51 -6.69
CA SER A 218 25.53 -24.73 -5.45
C SER A 218 25.77 -26.20 -5.16
N ARG A 219 24.80 -27.07 -5.38
CA ARG A 219 24.90 -28.50 -5.16
C ARG A 219 26.04 -29.08 -6.00
N LYS A 220 26.11 -28.76 -7.29
CA LYS A 220 27.17 -29.20 -8.19
C LYS A 220 28.55 -28.69 -7.74
N LYS A 221 28.65 -27.43 -7.38
CA LYS A 221 29.86 -26.79 -6.87
C LYS A 221 30.38 -27.46 -5.58
N LEU A 222 29.48 -27.66 -4.62
CA LEU A 222 29.80 -28.29 -3.33
C LEU A 222 30.20 -29.73 -3.51
N ARG A 223 29.51 -30.49 -4.40
CA ARG A 223 29.90 -31.87 -4.71
C ARG A 223 31.32 -31.98 -5.26
N ASN A 224 31.65 -31.11 -6.21
CA ASN A 224 33.02 -31.07 -6.76
C ASN A 224 34.04 -30.70 -5.69
N SER A 225 33.76 -29.74 -4.83
CA SER A 225 34.65 -29.37 -3.71
C SER A 225 34.88 -30.55 -2.74
N VAL A 226 33.83 -31.29 -2.40
CA VAL A 226 33.95 -32.50 -1.53
C VAL A 226 34.82 -33.55 -2.20
N ILE A 227 34.68 -33.79 -3.50
CA ILE A 227 35.48 -34.75 -4.26
C ILE A 227 36.98 -34.34 -4.26
N GLU A 228 37.26 -33.06 -4.55
CA GLU A 228 38.62 -32.52 -4.60
C GLU A 228 39.29 -32.58 -3.22
N GLU A 229 38.63 -32.11 -2.16
CA GLU A 229 39.13 -32.16 -0.78
C GLU A 229 39.47 -33.59 -0.34
N ARG A 230 38.66 -34.58 -0.69
CA ARG A 230 38.90 -35.98 -0.32
C ARG A 230 39.98 -36.62 -1.15
N LYS A 231 40.06 -36.24 -2.43
CA LYS A 231 41.17 -36.69 -3.30
C LYS A 231 42.52 -36.17 -2.80
N GLU A 232 42.58 -34.91 -2.40
CA GLU A 232 43.78 -34.31 -1.82
C GLU A 232 44.17 -34.97 -0.48
N ALA A 233 43.18 -35.32 0.34
CA ALA A 233 43.39 -36.03 1.61
C ALA A 233 43.78 -37.50 1.43
N GLY A 234 43.76 -38.03 0.19
CA GLY A 234 44.05 -39.45 -0.07
C GLY A 234 42.98 -40.43 0.44
N GLU A 235 41.80 -39.94 0.74
CA GLU A 235 40.67 -40.71 1.29
C GLU A 235 39.48 -40.71 0.30
N PRO A 236 39.47 -41.56 -0.74
CA PRO A 236 38.36 -41.64 -1.66
C PRO A 236 37.11 -42.11 -0.92
N LEU A 237 35.98 -41.41 -1.13
CA LEU A 237 34.69 -41.77 -0.60
C LEU A 237 33.81 -42.37 -1.68
N ASP A 238 32.87 -43.21 -1.26
CA ASP A 238 31.79 -43.66 -2.09
C ASP A 238 30.81 -42.47 -2.41
N ASP A 239 30.17 -42.52 -3.57
CA ASP A 239 29.28 -41.49 -4.07
C ASP A 239 28.13 -41.16 -3.10
N ALA A 240 27.59 -42.15 -2.39
CA ALA A 240 26.53 -41.96 -1.41
C ALA A 240 26.97 -41.08 -0.22
N VAL A 241 28.24 -41.26 0.21
CA VAL A 241 28.84 -40.45 1.28
C VAL A 241 29.10 -39.03 0.80
N ILE A 242 29.61 -38.88 -0.43
CA ILE A 242 29.83 -37.58 -1.06
C ILE A 242 28.51 -36.80 -1.16
N ASP A 243 27.46 -37.47 -1.64
CA ASP A 243 26.14 -36.85 -1.78
C ASP A 243 25.56 -36.44 -0.42
N LYS A 244 25.72 -37.26 0.62
CA LYS A 244 25.29 -36.92 1.98
C LYS A 244 26.00 -35.70 2.55
N ILE A 245 27.29 -35.59 2.37
CA ILE A 245 28.08 -34.43 2.79
C ILE A 245 27.65 -33.20 1.99
N THR A 246 27.49 -33.35 0.68
CA THR A 246 27.05 -32.29 -0.21
C THR A 246 25.69 -31.71 0.23
N GLU A 247 24.69 -32.57 0.46
CA GLU A 247 23.35 -32.12 0.90
C GLU A 247 23.39 -31.45 2.29
N HIS A 248 24.26 -31.91 3.20
CA HIS A 248 24.46 -31.24 4.48
C HIS A 248 25.03 -29.83 4.31
N ARG A 249 26.09 -29.67 3.52
CA ARG A 249 26.68 -28.34 3.22
C ARG A 249 25.69 -27.43 2.48
N LEU A 250 24.91 -27.99 1.57
CA LEU A 250 23.89 -27.26 0.82
C LEU A 250 22.80 -26.69 1.74
N LYS A 251 22.33 -27.46 2.72
CA LYS A 251 21.36 -26.98 3.72
C LYS A 251 21.92 -25.82 4.54
N GLU A 252 23.19 -25.87 4.93
CA GLU A 252 23.85 -24.75 5.63
C GLU A 252 23.99 -23.52 4.71
N GLU A 253 24.29 -23.70 3.42
CA GLU A 253 24.34 -22.61 2.45
C GLU A 253 22.97 -21.97 2.25
N ILE A 254 21.89 -22.75 2.12
CA ILE A 254 20.52 -22.24 2.03
C ILE A 254 20.16 -21.43 3.28
N LYS A 255 20.45 -21.96 4.47
CA LYS A 255 20.24 -21.27 5.74
C LYS A 255 20.96 -19.92 5.78
N ASN A 256 22.22 -19.87 5.39
CA ASN A 256 23.03 -18.65 5.39
C ASN A 256 22.53 -17.65 4.34
N GLY A 257 22.13 -18.13 3.15
CA GLY A 257 21.55 -17.29 2.09
C GLY A 257 20.24 -16.64 2.52
N ILE A 258 19.33 -17.41 3.12
CA ILE A 258 18.05 -16.89 3.61
C ILE A 258 18.26 -15.94 4.81
N GLN A 259 19.20 -16.24 5.70
CA GLN A 259 19.55 -15.31 6.78
C GLN A 259 20.07 -13.99 6.23
N THR A 260 20.87 -14.01 5.17
CA THR A 260 21.37 -12.82 4.48
C THR A 260 20.21 -12.00 3.92
N ILE A 261 19.27 -12.62 3.22
CA ILE A 261 18.05 -11.94 2.72
C ILE A 261 17.29 -11.30 3.88
N GLN A 262 16.98 -12.06 4.93
CA GLN A 262 16.19 -11.55 6.05
C GLN A 262 16.83 -10.34 6.74
N TYR A 263 18.12 -10.44 7.10
CA TYR A 263 18.79 -9.37 7.83
C TYR A 263 19.10 -8.16 6.96
N GLN A 264 19.54 -8.35 5.71
CA GLN A 264 19.81 -7.23 4.82
C GLN A 264 18.54 -6.45 4.49
N LEU A 265 17.42 -7.12 4.19
CA LEU A 265 16.16 -6.44 3.90
C LEU A 265 15.59 -5.64 5.09
N ILE A 266 15.93 -5.99 6.31
CA ILE A 266 15.50 -5.27 7.52
C ILE A 266 16.45 -4.13 7.86
N THR A 267 17.75 -4.30 7.64
CA THR A 267 18.79 -3.35 8.05
C THR A 267 19.16 -2.33 6.99
N LEU A 268 18.78 -2.56 5.72
CA LEU A 268 18.99 -1.60 4.64
C LEU A 268 18.08 -0.38 4.81
N MET A 269 18.66 0.80 4.70
CA MET A 269 17.95 2.05 4.61
C MET A 269 17.97 2.52 3.15
N THR A 270 16.79 2.68 2.55
CA THR A 270 16.64 3.22 1.19
C THR A 270 16.57 4.74 1.21
N CYS A 271 16.57 5.38 0.05
CA CYS A 271 16.39 6.83 -0.05
C CYS A 271 15.03 7.30 0.47
N ASN A 272 14.04 6.40 0.55
CA ASN A 272 12.69 6.68 1.10
C ASN A 272 12.64 6.68 2.63
N GLY A 273 13.80 6.68 3.30
CA GLY A 273 13.89 6.80 4.75
C GLY A 273 13.38 5.61 5.56
N GLN A 274 13.27 4.43 4.94
CA GLN A 274 12.86 3.18 5.58
C GLN A 274 13.54 1.97 4.95
N ALA A 275 13.40 0.80 5.58
CA ALA A 275 13.74 -0.47 4.96
C ALA A 275 12.89 -0.71 3.68
N PRO A 276 13.39 -1.48 2.70
CA PRO A 276 12.64 -1.77 1.49
C PRO A 276 11.24 -2.32 1.77
N PHE A 277 10.21 -1.71 1.19
CA PHE A 277 8.84 -2.23 1.23
C PHE A 277 8.74 -3.40 0.24
N VAL A 278 9.01 -4.61 0.71
CA VAL A 278 9.17 -5.79 -0.14
C VAL A 278 8.29 -6.96 0.31
N THR A 279 7.74 -7.65 -0.68
CA THR A 279 6.97 -8.88 -0.52
C THR A 279 7.70 -10.05 -1.17
N VAL A 280 7.77 -11.17 -0.47
CA VAL A 280 8.37 -12.43 -0.95
C VAL A 280 7.24 -13.42 -1.23
N PHE A 281 7.18 -13.90 -2.46
CA PHE A 281 6.19 -14.85 -2.92
C PHE A 281 6.74 -16.28 -2.87
N MET A 282 5.92 -17.19 -2.36
CA MET A 282 6.26 -18.60 -2.12
C MET A 282 5.21 -19.50 -2.75
N TYR A 283 5.49 -19.95 -3.98
CA TYR A 283 4.60 -20.80 -4.75
C TYR A 283 5.34 -22.00 -5.36
N LEU A 284 4.99 -23.20 -4.94
CA LEU A 284 5.70 -24.43 -5.33
C LEU A 284 5.54 -24.79 -6.81
N ASP A 285 4.37 -24.56 -7.38
CA ASP A 285 4.07 -24.90 -8.79
C ASP A 285 4.58 -23.84 -9.81
N GLU A 286 5.32 -22.84 -9.34
CA GLU A 286 5.98 -21.83 -10.19
C GLU A 286 7.27 -22.36 -10.84
N VAL A 287 7.77 -23.53 -10.41
CA VAL A 287 8.93 -24.23 -10.96
C VAL A 287 8.55 -25.63 -11.46
N PRO A 288 9.35 -26.21 -12.37
CA PRO A 288 9.12 -27.58 -12.83
C PRO A 288 9.06 -28.59 -11.68
N LYS A 289 8.09 -29.52 -11.75
CA LYS A 289 7.95 -30.61 -10.77
C LYS A 289 9.21 -31.46 -10.69
N GLY A 290 9.47 -31.99 -9.51
CA GLY A 290 10.64 -32.83 -9.25
C GLY A 290 11.69 -32.10 -8.42
N ARG A 291 12.97 -32.24 -8.75
CA ARG A 291 14.07 -31.75 -7.91
C ARG A 291 14.05 -30.24 -7.67
N THR A 292 13.75 -29.45 -8.68
CA THR A 292 13.69 -27.98 -8.54
C THR A 292 12.57 -27.56 -7.59
N GLN A 293 11.43 -28.26 -7.62
CA GLN A 293 10.34 -28.02 -6.69
C GLN A 293 10.70 -28.41 -5.26
N ASP A 294 11.43 -29.55 -5.07
CA ASP A 294 11.96 -29.95 -3.77
C ASP A 294 13.00 -28.94 -3.25
N ASP A 295 13.85 -28.41 -4.12
CA ASP A 295 14.80 -27.36 -3.79
C ASP A 295 14.10 -26.07 -3.36
N LEU A 296 13.05 -25.67 -4.07
CA LEU A 296 12.19 -24.53 -3.69
C LEU A 296 11.50 -24.78 -2.33
N ALA A 297 11.03 -25.99 -2.09
CA ALA A 297 10.44 -26.36 -0.80
C ALA A 297 11.44 -26.23 0.36
N MET A 298 12.70 -26.56 0.16
CA MET A 298 13.76 -26.33 1.16
C MET A 298 13.99 -24.83 1.43
N ILE A 299 13.97 -23.99 0.39
CA ILE A 299 14.09 -22.54 0.53
C ILE A 299 12.91 -22.00 1.33
N ILE A 300 11.66 -22.35 0.97
CA ILE A 300 10.44 -21.93 1.65
C ILE A 300 10.46 -22.37 3.12
N GLN A 301 10.85 -23.62 3.39
CA GLN A 301 10.97 -24.14 4.74
C GLN A 301 11.90 -23.28 5.60
N GLU A 302 13.05 -22.91 5.05
CA GLU A 302 14.04 -22.11 5.78
C GLU A 302 13.55 -20.65 6.00
N VAL A 303 12.90 -20.03 5.01
CA VAL A 303 12.27 -18.72 5.16
C VAL A 303 11.25 -18.72 6.30
N LEU A 304 10.36 -19.72 6.33
CA LEU A 304 9.35 -19.83 7.38
C LEU A 304 9.96 -20.09 8.77
N ARG A 305 11.02 -20.93 8.86
CA ARG A 305 11.72 -21.18 10.13
C ARG A 305 12.37 -19.93 10.69
N GLN A 306 13.10 -19.19 9.86
CA GLN A 306 13.76 -17.96 10.30
C GLN A 306 12.76 -16.86 10.62
N ARG A 307 11.67 -16.74 9.85
CA ARG A 307 10.60 -15.81 10.16
C ARG A 307 9.89 -16.14 11.47
N MET A 308 9.64 -17.41 11.74
CA MET A 308 9.05 -17.86 13.01
C MET A 308 9.95 -17.53 14.21
N GLN A 309 11.27 -17.62 14.07
CA GLN A 309 12.22 -17.16 15.07
C GLN A 309 12.11 -15.64 15.28
N GLY A 310 11.95 -14.85 14.21
CA GLY A 310 11.95 -13.40 14.22
C GLY A 310 13.36 -12.80 14.16
N VAL A 311 13.48 -11.54 14.59
CA VAL A 311 14.75 -10.82 14.68
C VAL A 311 14.94 -10.25 16.07
N LYS A 312 16.19 -10.09 16.50
CA LYS A 312 16.48 -9.44 17.77
C LYS A 312 16.49 -7.93 17.60
N ASN A 313 15.77 -7.25 18.48
CA ASN A 313 15.90 -5.80 18.63
C ASN A 313 17.24 -5.43 19.32
N GLU A 314 17.51 -4.14 19.52
CA GLU A 314 18.72 -3.64 20.16
C GLU A 314 18.94 -4.17 21.59
N LYS A 315 17.89 -4.62 22.26
CA LYS A 315 17.93 -5.20 23.62
C LYS A 315 18.02 -6.72 23.63
N GLY A 316 18.16 -7.34 22.44
CA GLY A 316 18.28 -8.78 22.31
C GLY A 316 16.97 -9.57 22.40
N VAL A 317 15.82 -8.88 22.39
CA VAL A 317 14.48 -9.51 22.40
C VAL A 317 14.07 -9.89 20.98
N TRP A 318 13.55 -11.10 20.81
CA TRP A 318 13.02 -11.59 19.54
C TRP A 318 11.66 -10.96 19.23
N ILE A 319 11.61 -10.12 18.21
CA ILE A 319 10.41 -9.40 17.77
C ILE A 319 10.00 -9.81 16.35
N THR A 320 8.79 -9.42 15.97
CA THR A 320 8.27 -9.56 14.61
C THR A 320 8.71 -8.38 13.74
N PRO A 321 9.53 -8.58 12.69
CA PRO A 321 9.88 -7.51 11.77
C PRO A 321 8.71 -7.17 10.86
N ALA A 322 8.59 -5.89 10.47
CA ALA A 322 7.55 -5.44 9.52
C ALA A 322 7.75 -6.05 8.11
N PHE A 323 9.00 -6.17 7.67
CA PHE A 323 9.38 -6.66 6.34
C PHE A 323 10.42 -7.78 6.42
N PRO A 324 10.58 -8.58 5.35
CA PRO A 324 9.71 -8.68 4.18
C PRO A 324 8.32 -9.23 4.53
N LYS A 325 7.29 -8.79 3.81
CA LYS A 325 6.00 -9.47 3.82
C LYS A 325 6.15 -10.82 3.14
N LEU A 326 5.49 -11.87 3.67
CA LEU A 326 5.53 -13.21 3.10
C LEU A 326 4.13 -13.60 2.61
N ILE A 327 4.06 -14.16 1.40
CA ILE A 327 2.84 -14.73 0.83
C ILE A 327 3.08 -16.19 0.52
N TYR A 328 2.27 -17.07 1.06
CA TYR A 328 2.30 -18.51 0.83
C TYR A 328 1.07 -18.93 0.02
N VAL A 329 1.30 -19.58 -1.12
CA VAL A 329 0.22 -20.06 -1.99
C VAL A 329 -0.23 -21.44 -1.53
N LEU A 330 -1.53 -21.56 -1.27
CA LEU A 330 -2.22 -22.81 -0.98
C LEU A 330 -2.63 -23.47 -2.30
N ASP A 331 -2.20 -24.70 -2.53
CA ASP A 331 -2.52 -25.48 -3.72
C ASP A 331 -2.67 -26.97 -3.40
N GLU A 332 -3.04 -27.78 -4.38
CA GLU A 332 -3.32 -29.22 -4.22
C GLU A 332 -2.13 -29.99 -3.61
N ASP A 333 -0.89 -29.55 -3.90
CA ASP A 333 0.35 -30.22 -3.44
C ASP A 333 0.72 -29.91 -1.99
N ASN A 334 -0.02 -29.02 -1.30
CA ASN A 334 0.29 -28.61 0.06
C ASN A 334 -0.92 -28.44 1.01
N ILE A 335 -2.17 -28.55 0.53
CA ILE A 335 -3.36 -28.17 1.33
C ILE A 335 -3.97 -29.35 2.12
N THR A 336 -3.69 -30.58 1.76
CA THR A 336 -4.20 -31.77 2.44
C THR A 336 -3.10 -32.50 3.19
N GLU A 337 -3.46 -33.26 4.24
CA GLU A 337 -2.51 -33.95 5.12
C GLU A 337 -1.69 -35.03 4.41
N ASP A 338 -2.20 -35.60 3.32
CA ASP A 338 -1.56 -36.58 2.45
C ASP A 338 -0.75 -35.93 1.31
N SER A 339 -0.83 -34.63 1.14
CA SER A 339 -0.05 -33.94 0.11
C SER A 339 1.44 -33.88 0.44
N LYS A 340 2.28 -33.92 -0.60
CA LYS A 340 3.76 -34.01 -0.48
C LYS A 340 4.37 -32.91 0.39
N TYR A 341 3.82 -31.71 0.30
CA TYR A 341 4.36 -30.52 0.97
C TYR A 341 3.47 -30.00 2.12
N TRP A 342 2.58 -30.84 2.66
CA TRP A 342 1.74 -30.48 3.81
C TRP A 342 2.55 -29.94 4.99
N TYR A 343 3.73 -30.49 5.26
CA TYR A 343 4.61 -30.03 6.33
C TYR A 343 4.98 -28.56 6.23
N LEU A 344 5.01 -27.96 5.01
CA LEU A 344 5.22 -26.53 4.82
C LEU A 344 3.99 -25.72 5.25
N THR A 345 2.80 -26.23 4.96
CA THR A 345 1.53 -25.61 5.38
C THR A 345 1.39 -25.62 6.90
N GLU A 346 1.75 -26.72 7.57
CA GLU A 346 1.81 -26.75 9.03
C GLU A 346 2.83 -25.74 9.60
N LEU A 347 3.99 -25.63 8.97
CA LEU A 347 5.01 -24.67 9.38
C LEU A 347 4.56 -23.23 9.14
N ALA A 348 3.88 -22.95 8.01
CA ALA A 348 3.28 -21.66 7.71
C ALA A 348 2.22 -21.28 8.74
N ALA A 349 1.34 -22.22 9.13
CA ALA A 349 0.35 -21.99 10.17
C ALA A 349 0.98 -21.63 11.54
N LYS A 350 2.04 -22.33 11.93
CA LYS A 350 2.81 -22.04 13.16
C LYS A 350 3.49 -20.65 13.08
N CYS A 351 4.03 -20.31 11.91
CA CYS A 351 4.64 -19.00 11.68
C CYS A 351 3.60 -17.89 11.75
N THR A 352 2.45 -18.03 11.10
CA THR A 352 1.34 -17.06 11.17
C THR A 352 0.84 -16.87 12.60
N ALA A 353 0.63 -17.96 13.34
CA ALA A 353 0.18 -17.90 14.74
C ALA A 353 1.13 -17.09 15.63
N LYS A 354 2.43 -17.11 15.35
CA LYS A 354 3.46 -16.44 16.15
C LYS A 354 3.85 -15.07 15.61
N ARG A 355 3.86 -14.88 14.27
CA ARG A 355 4.48 -13.71 13.60
C ARG A 355 3.57 -12.99 12.61
N MET A 356 2.27 -13.32 12.55
CA MET A 356 1.27 -12.69 11.66
C MET A 356 1.52 -12.89 10.15
N VAL A 357 2.53 -13.62 9.76
CA VAL A 357 2.86 -13.98 8.37
C VAL A 357 3.24 -15.45 8.28
N PRO A 358 3.06 -16.08 7.11
CA PRO A 358 2.67 -15.53 5.82
C PRO A 358 1.18 -15.23 5.70
N ASP A 359 0.84 -14.43 4.67
CA ASP A 359 -0.52 -14.34 4.14
C ASP A 359 -0.76 -15.48 3.16
N TYR A 360 -2.01 -15.71 2.79
CA TYR A 360 -2.42 -16.87 2.00
C TYR A 360 -3.13 -16.46 0.70
N ILE A 361 -2.66 -17.02 -0.42
CA ILE A 361 -3.36 -16.97 -1.71
C ILE A 361 -3.86 -18.38 -2.04
N SER A 362 -5.12 -18.49 -2.42
CA SER A 362 -5.70 -19.72 -2.97
C SER A 362 -5.37 -19.82 -4.46
N ALA A 363 -4.56 -20.78 -4.85
CA ALA A 363 -4.29 -21.05 -6.27
C ALA A 363 -5.59 -21.45 -7.00
N LYS A 364 -6.47 -22.24 -6.36
CA LYS A 364 -7.77 -22.64 -6.91
C LYS A 364 -8.61 -21.45 -7.30
N ILE A 365 -8.91 -20.54 -6.38
CA ILE A 365 -9.75 -19.36 -6.63
C ILE A 365 -9.04 -18.38 -7.55
N MET A 366 -7.72 -18.24 -7.42
CA MET A 366 -6.97 -17.36 -8.31
C MET A 366 -7.01 -17.80 -9.76
N ARG A 367 -6.87 -19.10 -10.06
CA ARG A 367 -7.04 -19.64 -11.40
C ARG A 367 -8.42 -19.34 -11.98
N GLU A 368 -9.48 -19.46 -11.17
CA GLU A 368 -10.84 -19.11 -11.59
C GLU A 368 -10.98 -17.63 -11.96
N LEU A 369 -10.38 -16.73 -11.20
CA LEU A 369 -10.51 -15.28 -11.37
C LEU A 369 -9.50 -14.68 -12.35
N LYS A 370 -8.37 -15.34 -12.61
CA LYS A 370 -7.22 -14.82 -13.35
C LYS A 370 -6.88 -15.66 -14.59
N LYS A 371 -7.90 -16.12 -15.33
CA LYS A 371 -7.74 -16.88 -16.58
C LYS A 371 -6.80 -18.09 -16.47
N GLY A 372 -6.79 -18.78 -15.36
CA GLY A 372 -5.93 -19.95 -15.11
C GLY A 372 -4.55 -19.62 -14.51
N GLU A 373 -4.22 -18.37 -14.34
CA GLU A 373 -2.91 -17.93 -13.87
C GLU A 373 -2.84 -17.82 -12.34
N VAL A 374 -1.64 -18.07 -11.78
CA VAL A 374 -1.29 -17.81 -10.38
C VAL A 374 0.02 -17.03 -10.36
N TYR A 375 0.00 -15.83 -9.81
CA TYR A 375 1.13 -14.91 -9.79
C TYR A 375 1.06 -13.99 -8.56
N PRO A 376 2.18 -13.35 -8.14
CA PRO A 376 2.19 -12.50 -6.97
C PRO A 376 1.45 -11.18 -7.16
N CYS A 377 0.99 -10.59 -6.06
CA CYS A 377 0.67 -9.17 -6.03
C CYS A 377 1.95 -8.32 -5.99
N MET A 378 1.85 -7.09 -6.47
CA MET A 378 2.86 -6.05 -6.28
C MET A 378 2.70 -5.45 -4.89
N GLY A 379 3.79 -5.38 -4.13
CA GLY A 379 3.75 -4.86 -2.77
C GLY A 379 2.77 -5.64 -1.87
N CYS A 380 1.76 -4.96 -1.31
CA CYS A 380 0.88 -5.60 -0.34
C CYS A 380 -0.32 -6.35 -0.93
N ARG A 381 -0.96 -5.85 -2.01
CA ARG A 381 -2.18 -6.46 -2.57
C ARG A 381 -2.53 -6.03 -4.00
N SER A 382 -1.72 -5.22 -4.69
CA SER A 382 -2.01 -4.79 -6.05
C SER A 382 -1.75 -5.90 -7.05
N PHE A 383 -2.75 -6.29 -7.83
CA PHE A 383 -2.60 -7.32 -8.86
C PHE A 383 -2.61 -6.72 -10.26
N LEU A 384 -1.71 -7.22 -11.08
CA LEU A 384 -1.72 -6.95 -12.51
C LEU A 384 -2.94 -7.59 -13.17
N THR A 385 -3.40 -7.01 -14.27
CA THR A 385 -4.38 -7.65 -15.15
C THR A 385 -3.71 -8.74 -16.01
N VAL A 386 -4.44 -9.82 -16.29
CA VAL A 386 -3.98 -10.85 -17.22
C VAL A 386 -4.27 -10.38 -18.65
N GLU A 387 -3.21 -10.16 -19.42
CA GLU A 387 -3.27 -9.50 -20.72
C GLU A 387 -2.73 -10.40 -21.83
N ASP A 388 -3.57 -10.73 -22.79
CA ASP A 388 -3.17 -11.54 -23.93
C ASP A 388 -2.10 -10.84 -24.81
N SER A 389 -2.03 -9.49 -24.75
CA SER A 389 -0.96 -8.68 -25.35
C SER A 389 0.41 -8.84 -24.66
N GLN A 390 0.44 -9.46 -23.48
CA GLN A 390 1.64 -9.67 -22.66
C GLN A 390 1.97 -11.15 -22.53
N MET A 391 1.88 -11.88 -23.63
CA MET A 391 2.29 -13.30 -23.69
C MET A 391 3.78 -13.44 -23.99
N LYS A 392 4.42 -14.40 -23.32
CA LYS A 392 5.77 -14.84 -23.62
C LYS A 392 5.78 -15.78 -24.85
N PRO A 393 6.96 -16.02 -25.46
CA PRO A 393 7.08 -16.95 -26.59
C PRO A 393 6.62 -18.39 -26.28
N ASP A 394 6.68 -18.81 -25.03
CA ASP A 394 6.24 -20.13 -24.55
C ASP A 394 4.73 -20.23 -24.33
N GLY A 395 3.97 -19.16 -24.57
CA GLY A 395 2.52 -19.10 -24.43
C GLY A 395 2.04 -18.76 -23.01
N SER A 396 2.91 -18.56 -22.04
CA SER A 396 2.56 -18.09 -20.70
C SER A 396 2.41 -16.56 -20.67
N HIS A 397 1.62 -16.02 -19.75
CA HIS A 397 1.52 -14.58 -19.56
C HIS A 397 2.72 -14.02 -18.79
N LYS A 398 3.15 -12.81 -19.19
CA LYS A 398 4.20 -12.09 -18.49
C LYS A 398 3.62 -11.33 -17.29
N PHE A 399 4.16 -11.56 -16.10
CA PHE A 399 3.86 -10.79 -14.89
C PHE A 399 5.09 -10.07 -14.33
N TYR A 400 6.20 -10.77 -14.16
CA TYR A 400 7.46 -10.18 -13.71
C TYR A 400 7.98 -9.16 -14.72
N GLY A 401 8.51 -8.06 -14.23
CA GLY A 401 8.90 -6.91 -15.04
C GLY A 401 7.74 -5.96 -15.37
N ARG A 402 6.54 -6.17 -14.81
CA ARG A 402 5.38 -5.28 -14.97
C ARG A 402 5.13 -4.49 -13.68
N PHE A 403 4.39 -3.38 -13.79
CA PHE A 403 4.24 -2.42 -12.70
C PHE A 403 2.88 -1.71 -12.68
N ASN A 404 2.61 -0.99 -11.59
CA ASN A 404 1.46 -0.10 -11.42
C ASN A 404 1.91 1.36 -11.48
N GLN A 405 1.19 2.19 -12.26
CA GLN A 405 1.52 3.61 -12.47
C GLN A 405 1.13 4.50 -11.29
N GLY A 406 0.11 4.11 -10.52
CA GLY A 406 -0.38 4.86 -9.38
C GLY A 406 -1.86 4.65 -9.08
N VAL A 407 -2.34 5.33 -8.05
CA VAL A 407 -3.68 5.14 -7.47
C VAL A 407 -4.37 6.49 -7.24
N VAL A 408 -5.68 6.53 -7.47
CA VAL A 408 -6.60 7.56 -6.98
C VAL A 408 -7.80 6.86 -6.36
N THR A 409 -8.20 7.24 -5.15
CA THR A 409 -9.28 6.60 -4.40
C THR A 409 -10.51 7.50 -4.30
N ILE A 410 -11.69 6.96 -4.63
CA ILE A 410 -12.98 7.62 -4.42
C ILE A 410 -13.47 7.43 -2.98
N ASN A 411 -14.04 8.48 -2.39
CA ASN A 411 -14.73 8.42 -1.11
C ASN A 411 -16.21 8.15 -1.33
N LEU A 412 -16.66 6.90 -1.20
CA LEU A 412 -18.04 6.51 -1.39
C LEU A 412 -18.97 7.09 -0.33
N VAL A 413 -18.44 7.39 0.86
CA VAL A 413 -19.22 8.03 1.94
C VAL A 413 -19.57 9.48 1.58
N ASP A 414 -18.65 10.20 0.93
CA ASP A 414 -18.91 11.55 0.41
C ASP A 414 -20.03 11.55 -0.62
N VAL A 415 -20.03 10.59 -1.54
CA VAL A 415 -21.09 10.41 -2.53
C VAL A 415 -22.44 10.22 -1.84
N ALA A 416 -22.52 9.32 -0.86
CA ALA A 416 -23.74 9.00 -0.14
C ALA A 416 -24.25 10.18 0.72
N CYS A 417 -23.34 10.89 1.39
CA CYS A 417 -23.71 12.07 2.19
C CYS A 417 -24.20 13.22 1.29
N SER A 418 -23.55 13.43 0.15
CA SER A 418 -23.97 14.46 -0.83
C SER A 418 -25.29 14.14 -1.52
N ALA A 419 -25.66 12.86 -1.63
CA ALA A 419 -26.93 12.42 -2.20
C ALA A 419 -28.14 12.63 -1.28
N GLU A 420 -27.92 12.80 0.04
CA GLU A 420 -28.95 13.07 1.05
C GLU A 420 -30.08 12.01 1.11
N GLY A 421 -29.79 10.78 0.72
CA GLY A 421 -30.74 9.66 0.68
C GLY A 421 -31.51 9.50 -0.65
N ASP A 422 -31.26 10.37 -1.62
CA ASP A 422 -31.82 10.26 -2.96
C ASP A 422 -31.00 9.33 -3.85
N MET A 423 -31.59 8.25 -4.32
CA MET A 423 -30.89 7.22 -5.10
C MET A 423 -30.53 7.69 -6.51
N GLU A 424 -31.36 8.51 -7.17
CA GLU A 424 -31.03 9.04 -8.51
C GLU A 424 -29.87 10.05 -8.40
N LYS A 425 -29.93 10.91 -7.40
CA LYS A 425 -28.87 11.86 -7.07
C LYS A 425 -27.56 11.14 -6.73
N PHE A 426 -27.65 10.00 -6.02
CA PHE A 426 -26.48 9.17 -5.70
C PHE A 426 -25.71 8.72 -6.96
N TRP A 427 -26.39 8.10 -7.92
CA TRP A 427 -25.75 7.62 -9.13
C TRP A 427 -25.15 8.74 -9.98
N LYS A 428 -25.84 9.88 -10.07
CA LYS A 428 -25.31 11.05 -10.77
C LYS A 428 -24.04 11.59 -10.10
N ILE A 429 -24.04 11.74 -8.78
CA ILE A 429 -22.85 12.20 -8.03
C ILE A 429 -21.73 11.17 -8.12
N LEU A 430 -22.03 9.87 -8.08
CA LEU A 430 -21.03 8.82 -8.26
C LEU A 430 -20.31 8.98 -9.61
N ASP A 431 -21.03 9.18 -10.69
CA ASP A 431 -20.44 9.42 -12.01
C ASP A 431 -19.58 10.71 -12.05
N GLU A 432 -20.05 11.79 -11.45
CA GLU A 432 -19.28 13.04 -11.34
C GLU A 432 -17.96 12.84 -10.56
N ARG A 433 -17.97 12.06 -9.47
CA ARG A 433 -16.79 11.75 -8.67
C ARG A 433 -15.85 10.77 -9.37
N LEU A 434 -16.39 9.80 -10.11
CA LEU A 434 -15.60 8.89 -10.93
C LEU A 434 -14.88 9.63 -12.06
N GLU A 435 -15.48 10.65 -12.67
CA GLU A 435 -14.81 11.49 -13.65
C GLU A 435 -13.62 12.25 -13.03
N LEU A 436 -13.75 12.76 -11.80
CA LEU A 436 -12.63 13.36 -11.08
C LEU A 436 -11.50 12.35 -10.82
N CYS A 437 -11.86 11.10 -10.44
CA CYS A 437 -10.87 10.04 -10.29
C CYS A 437 -10.17 9.71 -11.61
N HIS A 438 -10.93 9.58 -12.70
CA HIS A 438 -10.38 9.32 -14.03
C HIS A 438 -9.37 10.39 -14.45
N ARG A 439 -9.73 11.68 -14.29
CA ARG A 439 -8.82 12.80 -14.59
C ARG A 439 -7.58 12.78 -13.69
N GLY A 440 -7.73 12.45 -12.40
CA GLY A 440 -6.60 12.26 -11.50
C GLY A 440 -5.68 11.11 -11.92
N LEU A 441 -6.23 9.99 -12.36
CA LEU A 441 -5.47 8.86 -12.90
C LEU A 441 -4.78 9.23 -14.21
N ARG A 442 -5.44 10.00 -15.08
CA ARG A 442 -4.83 10.57 -16.31
C ARG A 442 -3.62 11.45 -15.98
N CYS A 443 -3.71 12.30 -14.97
CA CYS A 443 -2.57 13.11 -14.53
C CYS A 443 -1.36 12.25 -14.12
N ARG A 444 -1.59 11.11 -13.44
CA ARG A 444 -0.51 10.16 -13.12
C ARG A 444 0.11 9.53 -14.35
N HIS A 445 -0.71 9.05 -15.26
CA HIS A 445 -0.25 8.46 -16.52
C HIS A 445 0.56 9.48 -17.34
N GLU A 446 0.04 10.68 -17.52
CA GLU A 446 0.67 11.75 -18.29
C GLU A 446 1.99 12.23 -17.66
N ARG A 447 2.09 12.15 -16.31
CA ARG A 447 3.34 12.46 -15.61
C ARG A 447 4.48 11.53 -15.99
N LEU A 448 4.19 10.26 -16.26
CA LEU A 448 5.17 9.26 -16.66
C LEU A 448 5.54 9.33 -18.15
N LEU A 449 4.67 9.87 -19.01
CA LEU A 449 4.95 10.02 -20.45
C LEU A 449 6.22 10.82 -20.68
N GLY A 450 6.99 10.40 -21.68
CA GLY A 450 8.26 11.02 -22.06
C GLY A 450 9.40 10.79 -21.09
N THR A 451 9.22 9.95 -20.05
CA THR A 451 10.30 9.56 -19.15
C THR A 451 11.36 8.78 -19.92
N ILE A 452 12.62 9.17 -19.83
CA ILE A 452 13.75 8.44 -20.43
C ILE A 452 14.25 7.35 -19.48
N SER A 453 14.72 6.25 -20.04
CA SER A 453 15.20 5.09 -19.27
C SER A 453 16.36 5.40 -18.33
N ASP A 454 17.06 6.50 -18.57
CA ASP A 454 18.23 6.95 -17.78
C ASP A 454 17.88 7.45 -16.37
N VAL A 455 16.60 7.77 -16.10
CA VAL A 455 16.20 8.28 -14.76
C VAL A 455 16.27 7.18 -13.69
N ALA A 456 16.10 5.91 -14.09
CA ALA A 456 16.18 4.76 -13.20
C ALA A 456 16.73 3.53 -13.97
N PRO A 457 18.04 3.48 -14.24
CA PRO A 457 18.64 2.42 -15.06
C PRO A 457 18.33 1.01 -14.55
N ILE A 458 18.32 0.80 -13.24
CA ILE A 458 18.02 -0.51 -12.63
C ILE A 458 16.63 -1.02 -13.06
N LEU A 459 15.64 -0.14 -13.18
CA LEU A 459 14.28 -0.46 -13.57
C LEU A 459 14.16 -0.68 -15.08
N TRP A 460 14.65 0.28 -15.86
CA TRP A 460 14.30 0.41 -17.26
C TRP A 460 15.33 -0.17 -18.22
N GLN A 461 16.63 -0.24 -17.84
CA GLN A 461 17.73 -0.69 -18.69
C GLN A 461 18.32 -2.02 -18.25
N ASN A 462 18.31 -2.33 -16.93
CA ASN A 462 19.11 -3.39 -16.35
C ASN A 462 18.30 -4.62 -15.88
N GLY A 463 17.02 -4.70 -16.28
CA GLY A 463 16.25 -5.92 -16.22
C GLY A 463 15.21 -6.03 -15.11
N ALA A 464 15.16 -5.10 -14.11
CA ALA A 464 14.15 -5.21 -13.06
C ALA A 464 12.73 -5.13 -13.62
N LEU A 465 12.47 -4.22 -14.57
CA LEU A 465 11.20 -4.09 -15.28
C LEU A 465 11.35 -4.22 -16.79
N ALA A 466 12.45 -3.75 -17.36
CA ALA A 466 12.69 -3.80 -18.79
C ALA A 466 14.19 -3.78 -19.12
N ARG A 467 14.52 -3.98 -20.39
CA ARG A 467 15.86 -3.81 -20.97
C ARG A 467 15.82 -2.83 -22.14
N LEU A 468 15.41 -1.59 -21.83
CA LEU A 468 15.42 -0.50 -22.80
C LEU A 468 16.83 -0.01 -23.05
N LYS A 469 17.05 0.58 -24.23
CA LYS A 469 18.31 1.25 -24.55
C LYS A 469 18.41 2.57 -23.75
N LYS A 470 19.63 3.00 -23.50
CA LYS A 470 19.91 4.32 -22.94
C LYS A 470 19.24 5.43 -23.76
N GLY A 471 18.56 6.36 -23.10
CA GLY A 471 17.82 7.45 -23.74
C GLY A 471 16.47 7.04 -24.35
N GLU A 472 16.10 5.76 -24.32
CA GLU A 472 14.79 5.30 -24.81
C GLU A 472 13.69 5.69 -23.84
N LYS A 473 12.52 6.11 -24.37
CA LYS A 473 11.36 6.46 -23.56
C LYS A 473 10.62 5.21 -23.10
N ILE A 474 10.05 5.29 -21.87
CA ILE A 474 9.25 4.20 -21.29
C ILE A 474 7.81 4.13 -21.82
N ASP A 475 7.40 5.06 -22.67
CA ASP A 475 6.00 5.27 -23.08
C ASP A 475 5.30 3.98 -23.53
N LYS A 476 5.99 3.10 -24.27
CA LYS A 476 5.45 1.81 -24.70
C LYS A 476 5.07 0.87 -23.56
N LEU A 477 5.64 1.08 -22.35
CA LEU A 477 5.35 0.28 -21.15
C LEU A 477 4.13 0.81 -20.38
N LEU A 478 3.55 1.94 -20.79
CA LEU A 478 2.40 2.56 -20.14
C LEU A 478 1.06 2.12 -20.77
N TYR A 479 1.09 1.41 -21.89
CA TYR A 479 -0.06 1.01 -22.69
C TYR A 479 -0.12 -0.51 -22.89
N ASN A 480 -1.16 -0.98 -23.56
CA ASN A 480 -1.36 -2.38 -23.96
C ASN A 480 -1.28 -3.36 -22.78
N GLY A 481 -1.68 -2.95 -21.60
CA GLY A 481 -1.68 -3.81 -20.42
C GLY A 481 -0.31 -4.15 -19.84
N TYR A 482 0.79 -3.56 -20.34
CA TYR A 482 2.10 -3.79 -19.71
C TYR A 482 2.13 -3.30 -18.28
N SER A 483 1.58 -2.13 -18.01
CA SER A 483 1.35 -1.61 -16.66
C SER A 483 -0.13 -1.39 -16.38
N THR A 484 -0.49 -1.31 -15.11
CA THR A 484 -1.84 -1.01 -14.63
C THR A 484 -1.91 0.36 -13.99
N ILE A 485 -3.11 0.91 -13.86
CA ILE A 485 -3.40 2.09 -13.05
C ILE A 485 -4.69 1.84 -12.27
N SER A 486 -4.77 2.27 -11.01
CA SER A 486 -5.76 1.74 -10.09
C SER A 486 -6.75 2.79 -9.59
N LEU A 487 -8.05 2.48 -9.76
CA LEU A 487 -9.15 3.17 -9.11
C LEU A 487 -9.40 2.54 -7.73
N GLY A 488 -8.99 3.21 -6.67
CA GLY A 488 -9.29 2.82 -5.30
C GLY A 488 -10.67 3.27 -4.85
N TYR A 489 -11.19 2.65 -3.79
CA TYR A 489 -12.46 3.04 -3.17
C TYR A 489 -12.45 2.82 -1.65
N ALA A 490 -13.21 3.61 -0.92
CA ALA A 490 -13.31 3.56 0.54
C ALA A 490 -14.74 3.76 1.04
N GLY A 491 -15.07 3.15 2.18
CA GLY A 491 -16.30 3.44 2.89
C GLY A 491 -17.54 2.78 2.31
N LEU A 492 -17.45 1.57 1.79
CA LEU A 492 -18.60 0.84 1.23
C LEU A 492 -19.67 0.57 2.31
N TYR A 493 -19.25 0.27 3.54
CA TYR A 493 -20.14 0.10 4.69
C TYR A 493 -20.92 1.38 5.00
N GLU A 494 -20.22 2.47 5.25
CA GLU A 494 -20.84 3.74 5.62
C GLU A 494 -21.72 4.31 4.51
N MET A 495 -21.34 4.09 3.24
CA MET A 495 -22.17 4.42 2.08
C MET A 495 -23.50 3.68 2.13
N CYS A 496 -23.49 2.36 2.37
CA CYS A 496 -24.71 1.56 2.49
C CYS A 496 -25.58 2.01 3.67
N VAL A 497 -24.98 2.22 4.83
CA VAL A 497 -25.70 2.72 6.02
C VAL A 497 -26.35 4.06 5.73
N ARG A 498 -25.66 4.99 5.07
CA ARG A 498 -26.20 6.31 4.75
C ARG A 498 -27.35 6.28 3.75
N MET A 499 -27.29 5.38 2.75
CA MET A 499 -28.31 5.32 1.68
C MET A 499 -29.48 4.40 2.01
N THR A 500 -29.26 3.32 2.76
CA THR A 500 -30.28 2.28 3.02
C THR A 500 -30.65 2.11 4.48
N GLY A 501 -29.90 2.72 5.40
CA GLY A 501 -30.05 2.52 6.84
C GLY A 501 -29.47 1.19 7.35
N LYS A 502 -28.82 0.39 6.48
CA LYS A 502 -28.32 -0.96 6.79
C LYS A 502 -26.88 -1.16 6.35
N SER A 503 -26.15 -2.06 7.04
CA SER A 503 -24.85 -2.53 6.63
C SER A 503 -24.93 -3.25 5.27
N HIS A 504 -23.83 -3.22 4.49
CA HIS A 504 -23.73 -4.01 3.25
C HIS A 504 -23.73 -5.54 3.48
N THR A 505 -23.58 -5.97 4.73
CA THR A 505 -23.77 -7.39 5.13
C THR A 505 -25.25 -7.79 5.19
N ASP A 506 -26.14 -6.82 5.35
CA ASP A 506 -27.60 -7.07 5.33
C ASP A 506 -28.05 -7.49 3.92
N PRO A 507 -28.85 -8.58 3.79
CA PRO A 507 -29.33 -9.06 2.49
C PRO A 507 -30.07 -8.03 1.65
N GLU A 508 -30.71 -7.03 2.25
CA GLU A 508 -31.43 -5.97 1.52
C GLU A 508 -30.48 -4.90 0.97
N ALA A 509 -29.40 -4.57 1.68
CA ALA A 509 -28.43 -3.56 1.27
C ALA A 509 -27.32 -4.13 0.34
N ARG A 510 -27.03 -5.43 0.44
CA ARG A 510 -25.97 -6.10 -0.33
C ARG A 510 -26.09 -5.92 -1.84
N PRO A 511 -27.28 -6.06 -2.49
CA PRO A 511 -27.40 -5.83 -3.93
C PRO A 511 -26.98 -4.43 -4.36
N PHE A 512 -27.28 -3.41 -3.57
CA PHE A 512 -26.85 -2.03 -3.82
C PHE A 512 -25.33 -1.91 -3.76
N ALA A 513 -24.69 -2.47 -2.75
CA ALA A 513 -23.23 -2.49 -2.63
C ALA A 513 -22.56 -3.16 -3.83
N LEU A 514 -23.08 -4.34 -4.25
CA LEU A 514 -22.56 -5.06 -5.42
C LEU A 514 -22.77 -4.27 -6.73
N ALA A 515 -23.91 -3.59 -6.87
CA ALA A 515 -24.19 -2.73 -8.03
C ALA A 515 -23.20 -1.56 -8.12
N VAL A 516 -22.87 -0.93 -6.99
CA VAL A 516 -21.84 0.13 -6.95
C VAL A 516 -20.48 -0.43 -7.39
N MET A 517 -20.06 -1.57 -6.85
CA MET A 517 -18.80 -2.20 -7.24
C MET A 517 -18.75 -2.60 -8.72
N GLN A 518 -19.86 -3.10 -9.26
CA GLN A 518 -19.96 -3.40 -10.70
C GLN A 518 -19.84 -2.11 -11.52
N HIS A 519 -20.50 -1.03 -11.12
CA HIS A 519 -20.42 0.26 -11.81
C HIS A 519 -18.97 0.82 -11.86
N LEU A 520 -18.20 0.66 -10.79
CA LEU A 520 -16.77 1.02 -10.78
C LEU A 520 -15.98 0.22 -11.84
N ASN A 521 -16.26 -1.09 -11.95
CA ASN A 521 -15.64 -1.95 -12.96
C ASN A 521 -16.05 -1.57 -14.38
N ASP A 522 -17.32 -1.28 -14.60
CA ASP A 522 -17.84 -0.87 -15.92
C ASP A 522 -17.17 0.43 -16.40
N LYS A 523 -16.98 1.39 -15.51
CA LYS A 523 -16.24 2.64 -15.80
C LYS A 523 -14.76 2.38 -16.12
N CYS A 524 -14.08 1.54 -15.35
CA CYS A 524 -12.70 1.15 -15.66
C CYS A 524 -12.60 0.47 -17.05
N ALA A 525 -13.57 -0.37 -17.40
CA ALA A 525 -13.61 -1.02 -18.71
C ALA A 525 -13.87 -0.02 -19.86
N GLU A 526 -14.77 0.96 -19.64
CA GLU A 526 -15.04 2.05 -20.58
C GLU A 526 -13.77 2.88 -20.86
N TRP A 527 -13.09 3.35 -19.81
CA TRP A 527 -11.86 4.14 -19.93
C TRP A 527 -10.74 3.34 -20.62
N ARG A 528 -10.60 2.06 -20.26
CA ARG A 528 -9.63 1.18 -20.89
C ARG A 528 -9.87 1.02 -22.40
N ALA A 529 -11.10 0.81 -22.80
CA ALA A 529 -11.47 0.67 -24.21
C ALA A 529 -11.19 1.95 -25.01
N ALA A 530 -11.41 3.13 -24.40
CA ALA A 530 -11.18 4.42 -25.02
C ALA A 530 -9.70 4.79 -25.14
N GLU A 531 -8.87 4.39 -24.17
CA GLU A 531 -7.52 4.97 -24.01
C GLU A 531 -6.38 3.96 -24.10
N ASN A 532 -6.69 2.65 -24.13
CA ASN A 532 -5.71 1.57 -24.11
C ASN A 532 -4.78 1.59 -22.88
N ILE A 533 -5.29 2.09 -21.75
CA ILE A 533 -4.62 2.09 -20.43
C ILE A 533 -5.35 1.10 -19.54
N SER A 534 -4.62 0.23 -18.83
CA SER A 534 -5.23 -0.81 -17.99
C SER A 534 -5.68 -0.28 -16.64
N TYR A 535 -6.87 0.35 -16.64
CA TYR A 535 -7.57 0.74 -15.42
C TYR A 535 -8.15 -0.49 -14.72
N SER A 536 -8.06 -0.53 -13.39
CA SER A 536 -8.67 -1.60 -12.60
C SER A 536 -9.11 -1.14 -11.22
N VAL A 537 -10.21 -1.71 -10.74
CA VAL A 537 -10.73 -1.44 -9.38
C VAL A 537 -9.85 -2.09 -8.34
N TYR A 538 -9.46 -1.33 -7.33
CA TYR A 538 -8.48 -1.70 -6.34
C TYR A 538 -8.96 -1.43 -4.90
N GLY A 539 -9.02 -2.47 -4.07
CA GLY A 539 -9.18 -2.36 -2.64
C GLY A 539 -7.90 -1.84 -1.99
N THR A 540 -7.59 -0.56 -2.21
CA THR A 540 -6.30 0.04 -1.87
C THR A 540 -6.00 -0.01 -0.38
N PRO A 541 -4.74 -0.22 0.03
CA PRO A 541 -4.33 0.02 1.42
C PRO A 541 -4.47 1.52 1.74
N MET A 542 -5.01 1.80 2.92
CA MET A 542 -5.33 3.17 3.34
C MET A 542 -4.75 3.43 4.72
N GLU A 543 -3.46 3.77 4.80
CA GLU A 543 -2.79 4.00 6.09
C GLU A 543 -3.41 5.17 6.86
N SER A 544 -3.23 6.38 6.36
CA SER A 544 -3.80 7.61 6.91
C SER A 544 -5.08 8.06 6.22
N THR A 545 -5.39 7.52 5.04
CA THR A 545 -6.51 7.99 4.19
C THR A 545 -7.86 7.79 4.86
N THR A 546 -8.10 6.70 5.57
CA THR A 546 -9.37 6.46 6.28
C THR A 546 -9.61 7.50 7.37
N TYR A 547 -8.56 7.90 8.10
CA TYR A 547 -8.61 8.96 9.09
C TYR A 547 -8.81 10.35 8.44
N ARG A 548 -8.06 10.64 7.38
CA ARG A 548 -8.22 11.88 6.62
C ARG A 548 -9.62 12.02 6.05
N PHE A 549 -10.18 10.99 5.44
CA PHE A 549 -11.55 11.00 4.93
C PHE A 549 -12.57 11.22 6.04
N ALA A 550 -12.44 10.56 7.19
CA ALA A 550 -13.31 10.77 8.33
C ALA A 550 -13.31 12.24 8.78
N LYS A 551 -12.15 12.87 8.91
CA LYS A 551 -12.05 14.30 9.25
C LYS A 551 -12.68 15.21 8.21
N CYS A 552 -12.50 14.95 6.93
CA CYS A 552 -13.10 15.72 5.85
C CYS A 552 -14.63 15.58 5.86
N LEU A 553 -15.15 14.37 6.05
CA LEU A 553 -16.58 14.10 6.16
C LEU A 553 -17.21 14.82 7.35
N GLN A 554 -16.59 14.76 8.52
CA GLN A 554 -17.06 15.46 9.73
C GLN A 554 -17.09 16.97 9.53
N ARG A 555 -16.07 17.53 8.89
CA ARG A 555 -16.01 18.97 8.57
C ARG A 555 -17.10 19.39 7.59
N ARG A 556 -17.42 18.56 6.58
CA ARG A 556 -18.38 18.89 5.51
C ARG A 556 -19.83 18.60 5.88
N PHE A 557 -20.09 17.50 6.58
CA PHE A 557 -21.43 16.99 6.83
C PHE A 557 -21.80 16.91 8.32
N GLY A 558 -20.85 17.23 9.22
CA GLY A 558 -21.05 17.06 10.66
C GLY A 558 -20.99 15.60 11.10
N ILE A 559 -21.48 15.33 12.30
CA ILE A 559 -21.51 13.98 12.89
C ILE A 559 -22.86 13.32 12.53
N ILE A 560 -22.76 12.25 11.75
CA ILE A 560 -23.89 11.39 11.37
C ILE A 560 -23.63 10.02 12.00
N LYS A 561 -24.52 9.61 12.92
CA LYS A 561 -24.39 8.34 13.66
C LYS A 561 -24.29 7.15 12.72
N GLY A 562 -23.27 6.30 12.92
CA GLY A 562 -23.00 5.11 12.12
C GLY A 562 -22.37 5.40 10.74
N VAL A 563 -22.09 6.68 10.42
CA VAL A 563 -21.54 7.09 9.12
C VAL A 563 -20.28 7.95 9.28
N THR A 564 -20.34 9.04 10.06
CA THR A 564 -19.22 9.98 10.24
C THR A 564 -18.82 10.16 11.72
N ASP A 565 -19.36 9.37 12.61
CA ASP A 565 -19.18 9.49 14.07
C ASP A 565 -17.89 8.84 14.59
N LYS A 566 -17.13 8.16 13.73
CA LYS A 566 -15.80 7.59 14.03
C LYS A 566 -14.68 8.45 13.45
N ASN A 567 -13.47 8.32 13.99
CA ASN A 567 -12.27 8.96 13.43
C ASN A 567 -11.66 8.17 12.25
N TYR A 568 -12.38 7.21 11.72
CA TYR A 568 -12.01 6.43 10.55
C TYR A 568 -13.26 6.07 9.75
N ILE A 569 -13.09 5.69 8.49
CA ILE A 569 -14.09 5.01 7.68
C ILE A 569 -13.59 3.62 7.31
N THR A 570 -14.50 2.75 6.91
CA THR A 570 -14.15 1.38 6.54
C THR A 570 -13.25 1.36 5.31
N ASN A 571 -12.16 0.58 5.39
CA ASN A 571 -11.29 0.36 4.25
C ASN A 571 -12.02 -0.50 3.20
N SER A 572 -12.12 0.02 1.97
CA SER A 572 -12.70 -0.66 0.81
C SER A 572 -14.04 -1.37 1.13
N TYR A 573 -14.12 -2.69 0.93
CA TYR A 573 -15.33 -3.50 1.08
C TYR A 573 -15.45 -4.24 2.42
N HIS A 574 -14.49 -4.11 3.31
CA HIS A 574 -14.47 -4.93 4.53
C HIS A 574 -15.75 -4.82 5.33
N VAL A 575 -16.14 -5.91 5.97
CA VAL A 575 -17.11 -5.89 7.06
C VAL A 575 -16.62 -4.90 8.11
N HIS A 576 -17.51 -4.05 8.61
CA HIS A 576 -17.13 -3.03 9.60
C HIS A 576 -16.52 -3.67 10.83
N VAL A 577 -15.43 -3.10 11.35
CA VAL A 577 -14.61 -3.71 12.41
C VAL A 577 -15.35 -4.00 13.72
N THR A 578 -16.48 -3.33 13.96
CA THR A 578 -17.33 -3.54 15.13
C THR A 578 -18.45 -4.58 14.91
N GLU A 579 -18.60 -5.08 13.68
CA GLU A 579 -19.67 -6.02 13.35
C GLU A 579 -19.28 -7.43 13.76
N GLU A 580 -20.06 -8.03 14.66
CA GLU A 580 -19.84 -9.40 15.12
C GLU A 580 -20.20 -10.40 14.03
N ILE A 581 -19.18 -11.03 13.48
CA ILE A 581 -19.28 -12.06 12.44
C ILE A 581 -18.16 -13.08 12.64
N ASP A 582 -18.45 -14.36 12.40
CA ASP A 582 -17.40 -15.37 12.44
C ASP A 582 -16.49 -15.34 11.21
N ALA A 583 -15.28 -15.92 11.33
CA ALA A 583 -14.27 -15.89 10.30
C ALA A 583 -14.74 -16.46 8.95
N PHE A 584 -15.48 -17.54 8.97
CA PHE A 584 -15.93 -18.23 7.76
C PHE A 584 -17.01 -17.44 7.03
N SER A 585 -18.00 -16.95 7.78
CA SER A 585 -19.07 -16.08 7.25
C SER A 585 -18.50 -14.79 6.67
N LYS A 586 -17.54 -14.16 7.36
CA LYS A 586 -16.85 -12.95 6.89
C LYS A 586 -16.11 -13.20 5.59
N LEU A 587 -15.25 -14.21 5.52
CA LEU A 587 -14.47 -14.52 4.33
C LEU A 587 -15.37 -14.90 3.15
N LYS A 588 -16.46 -15.64 3.40
CA LYS A 588 -17.45 -15.99 2.36
C LYS A 588 -18.16 -14.76 1.83
N PHE A 589 -18.58 -13.86 2.70
CA PHE A 589 -19.23 -12.60 2.34
C PHE A 589 -18.26 -11.71 1.52
N GLU A 590 -17.04 -11.50 2.01
CA GLU A 590 -16.06 -10.63 1.37
C GLU A 590 -15.54 -11.19 0.05
N SER A 591 -15.64 -12.50 -0.21
CA SER A 591 -15.17 -13.11 -1.45
C SER A 591 -15.84 -12.53 -2.69
N ASP A 592 -17.13 -12.16 -2.61
CA ASP A 592 -17.85 -11.59 -3.75
C ASP A 592 -17.37 -10.17 -4.09
N PHE A 593 -17.01 -9.39 -3.07
CA PHE A 593 -16.45 -8.06 -3.26
C PHE A 593 -14.98 -8.10 -3.71
N GLN A 594 -14.23 -9.10 -3.26
CA GLN A 594 -12.86 -9.31 -3.71
C GLN A 594 -12.81 -9.65 -5.21
N LYS A 595 -13.77 -10.44 -5.72
CA LYS A 595 -13.95 -10.70 -7.17
C LYS A 595 -14.17 -9.42 -7.97
N LEU A 596 -14.88 -8.44 -7.41
CA LEU A 596 -15.13 -7.13 -8.00
C LEU A 596 -14.01 -6.11 -7.77
N SER A 597 -12.89 -6.54 -7.23
CA SER A 597 -11.67 -5.74 -7.06
C SER A 597 -10.49 -6.39 -7.81
N PRO A 598 -10.56 -6.48 -9.15
CA PRO A 598 -9.57 -7.21 -9.95
C PRO A 598 -8.17 -6.62 -9.91
N GLY A 599 -8.02 -5.34 -9.60
CA GLY A 599 -6.75 -4.66 -9.37
C GLY A 599 -6.09 -5.02 -8.05
N GLY A 600 -6.79 -5.81 -7.22
CA GLY A 600 -6.27 -6.37 -5.99
C GLY A 600 -7.05 -5.96 -4.75
N ALA A 601 -7.08 -6.87 -3.81
CA ALA A 601 -7.63 -6.69 -2.47
C ALA A 601 -7.15 -7.82 -1.57
N VAL A 602 -7.20 -7.63 -0.26
CA VAL A 602 -6.93 -8.68 0.74
C VAL A 602 -7.99 -8.63 1.82
N SER A 603 -8.53 -9.78 2.19
CA SER A 603 -9.42 -9.92 3.34
C SER A 603 -8.62 -10.33 4.57
N TYR A 604 -9.11 -10.01 5.76
CA TYR A 604 -8.44 -10.39 6.99
C TYR A 604 -9.38 -11.04 7.99
N VAL A 605 -8.80 -11.87 8.85
CA VAL A 605 -9.47 -12.47 9.99
C VAL A 605 -8.78 -12.00 11.27
N GLU A 606 -9.48 -11.26 12.12
CA GLU A 606 -8.97 -10.85 13.42
C GLU A 606 -9.08 -12.02 14.39
N VAL A 607 -7.95 -12.51 14.89
CA VAL A 607 -7.88 -13.72 15.74
C VAL A 607 -7.16 -13.43 17.06
N PRO A 608 -7.48 -14.18 18.13
CA PRO A 608 -6.73 -14.11 19.38
C PRO A 608 -5.33 -14.72 19.21
N ASN A 609 -4.59 -14.90 20.29
CA ASN A 609 -3.34 -15.66 20.26
C ASN A 609 -3.63 -17.12 19.89
N MET A 610 -3.14 -17.53 18.72
CA MET A 610 -3.41 -18.86 18.14
C MET A 610 -2.25 -19.85 18.30
N GLN A 611 -1.18 -19.49 19.03
CA GLN A 611 0.03 -20.33 19.13
C GLN A 611 -0.26 -21.73 19.71
N ASN A 612 -1.27 -21.83 20.55
CA ASN A 612 -1.69 -23.11 21.16
C ASN A 612 -2.85 -23.80 20.42
N ASN A 613 -3.32 -23.25 19.30
CA ASN A 613 -4.43 -23.80 18.52
C ASN A 613 -4.14 -23.76 17.01
N ILE A 614 -3.09 -24.43 16.60
CA ILE A 614 -2.70 -24.55 15.18
C ILE A 614 -3.78 -25.24 14.33
N PRO A 615 -4.52 -26.26 14.79
CA PRO A 615 -5.62 -26.83 14.02
C PRO A 615 -6.68 -25.82 13.59
N ALA A 616 -6.99 -24.83 14.43
CA ALA A 616 -7.92 -23.77 14.05
C ALA A 616 -7.35 -22.86 12.94
N VAL A 617 -6.05 -22.54 12.98
CA VAL A 617 -5.37 -21.80 11.90
C VAL A 617 -5.46 -22.58 10.59
N LEU A 618 -5.15 -23.89 10.62
CA LEU A 618 -5.24 -24.77 9.46
C LEU A 618 -6.65 -24.85 8.89
N SER A 619 -7.68 -24.88 9.76
CA SER A 619 -9.09 -24.86 9.32
C SER A 619 -9.44 -23.57 8.57
N VAL A 620 -8.96 -22.41 9.05
CA VAL A 620 -9.15 -21.14 8.34
C VAL A 620 -8.38 -21.15 7.01
N MET A 621 -7.16 -21.69 6.96
CA MET A 621 -6.37 -21.80 5.73
C MET A 621 -7.07 -22.70 4.68
N LYS A 622 -7.63 -23.84 5.09
CA LYS A 622 -8.43 -24.71 4.22
C LYS A 622 -9.67 -23.97 3.68
N PHE A 623 -10.33 -23.18 4.54
CA PHE A 623 -11.47 -22.37 4.10
C PHE A 623 -11.07 -21.27 3.09
N ILE A 624 -9.93 -20.62 3.31
CA ILE A 624 -9.35 -19.64 2.35
C ILE A 624 -9.15 -20.32 1.00
N TYR A 625 -8.50 -21.49 0.97
CA TYR A 625 -8.26 -22.22 -0.27
C TYR A 625 -9.53 -22.49 -1.08
N GLU A 626 -10.64 -22.81 -0.40
CA GLU A 626 -11.90 -23.18 -1.05
C GLU A 626 -12.78 -21.98 -1.45
N ASN A 627 -12.64 -20.81 -0.80
CA ASN A 627 -13.66 -19.77 -0.88
C ASN A 627 -13.18 -18.37 -1.28
N ILE A 628 -11.93 -18.01 -1.04
CA ILE A 628 -11.46 -16.65 -1.25
C ILE A 628 -10.02 -16.61 -1.80
N MET A 629 -9.76 -15.70 -2.73
CA MET A 629 -8.47 -15.66 -3.42
C MET A 629 -7.31 -15.27 -2.50
N TYR A 630 -7.48 -14.26 -1.64
CA TYR A 630 -6.39 -13.72 -0.85
C TYR A 630 -6.86 -13.27 0.54
N ALA A 631 -6.26 -13.82 1.57
CA ALA A 631 -6.57 -13.45 2.96
C ALA A 631 -5.36 -13.52 3.89
N GLU A 632 -5.45 -12.78 5.01
CA GLU A 632 -4.47 -12.73 6.09
C GLU A 632 -5.13 -13.00 7.46
N LEU A 633 -4.34 -13.48 8.42
CA LEU A 633 -4.76 -13.67 9.81
C LEU A 633 -4.05 -12.64 10.69
N ASN A 634 -4.84 -11.81 11.39
CA ASN A 634 -4.34 -10.77 12.29
C ASN A 634 -4.21 -11.34 13.71
N THR A 635 -3.08 -11.99 13.99
CA THR A 635 -2.73 -12.44 15.35
C THR A 635 -2.12 -11.31 16.17
N LYS A 636 -1.79 -11.56 17.42
CA LYS A 636 -1.13 -10.60 18.31
C LYS A 636 0.30 -11.07 18.59
N SER A 637 1.28 -10.16 18.45
CA SER A 637 2.69 -10.46 18.70
C SER A 637 3.36 -9.23 19.31
N ASP A 638 3.02 -8.90 20.57
CA ASP A 638 3.51 -7.75 21.28
C ASP A 638 4.40 -8.14 22.45
N TYR A 639 5.26 -7.21 22.87
CA TYR A 639 6.15 -7.38 23.99
C TYR A 639 6.34 -6.08 24.75
N CYS A 640 6.30 -6.14 26.09
CA CYS A 640 6.63 -5.02 26.97
C CYS A 640 8.03 -5.17 27.54
N GLU A 641 8.94 -4.30 27.16
CA GLU A 641 10.33 -4.31 27.64
C GLU A 641 10.49 -3.86 29.08
N ALA A 642 9.46 -3.21 29.66
CA ALA A 642 9.51 -2.77 31.07
C ALA A 642 9.33 -3.92 32.06
N CYS A 643 8.52 -4.93 31.71
CA CYS A 643 8.20 -6.02 32.63
C CYS A 643 8.35 -7.41 32.04
N GLY A 644 8.75 -7.54 30.76
CA GLY A 644 8.89 -8.84 30.08
C GLY A 644 7.57 -9.47 29.67
N TYR A 645 6.44 -8.74 29.69
CA TYR A 645 5.16 -9.28 29.27
C TYR A 645 5.18 -9.60 27.77
N ASP A 646 4.88 -10.84 27.42
CA ASP A 646 4.70 -11.34 26.05
C ASP A 646 3.22 -11.64 25.84
N GLY A 647 2.54 -10.81 25.08
CA GLY A 647 1.09 -10.90 24.87
C GLY A 647 0.52 -9.61 24.30
N GLU A 648 -0.80 -9.50 24.23
CA GLU A 648 -1.48 -8.37 23.64
C GLU A 648 -1.37 -7.09 24.49
N ILE A 649 -0.70 -6.05 23.99
CA ILE A 649 -0.72 -4.69 24.52
C ILE A 649 -2.07 -4.04 24.19
N LYS A 650 -2.68 -3.39 25.16
CA LYS A 650 -4.04 -2.82 25.03
C LYS A 650 -3.99 -1.33 24.61
N ILE A 651 -5.09 -0.88 24.01
CA ILE A 651 -5.33 0.54 23.73
C ILE A 651 -6.32 1.05 24.77
N VAL A 652 -5.92 2.11 25.49
CA VAL A 652 -6.71 2.76 26.55
C VAL A 652 -6.83 4.25 26.28
N GLU A 653 -7.79 4.91 26.91
CA GLU A 653 -7.88 6.38 26.89
C GLU A 653 -7.05 6.96 28.05
N ASP A 654 -6.26 7.99 27.76
CA ASP A 654 -5.58 8.76 28.78
C ASP A 654 -6.51 9.84 29.38
N GLU A 655 -6.01 10.62 30.32
CA GLU A 655 -6.77 11.68 31.01
C GLU A 655 -7.28 12.78 30.07
N SER A 656 -6.70 12.93 28.88
CA SER A 656 -7.10 13.90 27.86
C SER A 656 -8.09 13.32 26.85
N GLY A 657 -8.45 12.03 26.95
CA GLY A 657 -9.26 11.30 25.99
C GLY A 657 -8.50 10.83 24.75
N LYS A 658 -7.15 10.93 24.75
CA LYS A 658 -6.29 10.42 23.67
C LYS A 658 -6.09 8.93 23.82
N LEU A 659 -6.14 8.19 22.70
CA LEU A 659 -5.85 6.75 22.69
C LEU A 659 -4.35 6.51 22.76
N VAL A 660 -3.93 5.69 23.73
CA VAL A 660 -2.53 5.32 23.97
C VAL A 660 -2.41 3.82 24.18
N TRP A 661 -1.22 3.29 23.90
CA TRP A 661 -0.89 1.89 24.13
C TRP A 661 -0.45 1.70 25.60
N GLU A 662 -0.96 0.66 26.25
CA GLU A 662 -0.67 0.36 27.65
C GLU A 662 -0.44 -1.14 27.87
N CYS A 663 0.63 -1.48 28.59
CA CYS A 663 0.88 -2.85 28.99
C CYS A 663 -0.12 -3.27 30.08
N PRO A 664 -0.89 -4.35 29.87
CA PRO A 664 -1.90 -4.79 30.85
C PRO A 664 -1.28 -5.35 32.13
N ASN A 665 0.02 -5.70 32.12
CA ASN A 665 0.71 -6.26 33.29
C ASN A 665 1.34 -5.19 34.19
N CYS A 666 1.92 -4.12 33.63
CA CYS A 666 2.66 -3.12 34.44
C CYS A 666 2.20 -1.68 34.23
N GLY A 667 1.22 -1.43 33.36
CA GLY A 667 0.74 -0.07 33.09
C GLY A 667 1.71 0.81 32.28
N ASN A 668 2.79 0.24 31.72
CA ASN A 668 3.75 1.00 30.91
C ASN A 668 3.09 1.56 29.66
N ARG A 669 3.25 2.88 29.41
CA ARG A 669 2.74 3.61 28.26
C ARG A 669 3.85 4.22 27.38
N ASP A 670 5.11 4.01 27.75
CA ASP A 670 6.26 4.48 26.97
C ASP A 670 6.39 3.65 25.70
N GLN A 671 6.08 4.26 24.57
CA GLN A 671 6.15 3.61 23.25
C GLN A 671 7.56 3.11 22.90
N ASN A 672 8.61 3.73 23.42
CA ASN A 672 9.99 3.26 23.21
C ASN A 672 10.31 1.96 23.98
N ARG A 673 9.42 1.55 24.86
CA ARG A 673 9.52 0.32 25.66
C ARG A 673 8.36 -0.66 25.42
N LEU A 674 7.60 -0.42 24.35
CA LEU A 674 6.51 -1.29 23.88
C LEU A 674 6.80 -1.70 22.44
N SER A 675 7.05 -2.98 22.22
CA SER A 675 7.12 -3.56 20.88
C SER A 675 5.71 -4.02 20.49
N VAL A 676 4.99 -3.19 19.74
CA VAL A 676 3.63 -3.47 19.27
C VAL A 676 3.65 -3.70 17.77
N ALA A 677 3.07 -4.80 17.34
CA ALA A 677 2.90 -5.10 15.92
C ALA A 677 1.42 -5.33 15.60
N ARG A 678 0.89 -4.61 14.60
CA ARG A 678 -0.49 -4.73 14.13
C ARG A 678 -0.56 -4.74 12.62
N ARG A 679 -1.47 -5.53 12.10
CA ARG A 679 -1.83 -5.47 10.68
C ARG A 679 -2.60 -4.20 10.38
N THR A 680 -2.15 -3.49 9.37
CA THR A 680 -2.79 -2.30 8.85
C THR A 680 -2.89 -2.42 7.34
N CYS A 681 -4.04 -2.93 6.89
CA CYS A 681 -4.33 -3.00 5.46
C CYS A 681 -3.29 -3.76 4.62
N GLY A 682 -2.89 -4.95 5.07
CA GLY A 682 -2.05 -5.86 4.30
C GLY A 682 -0.56 -5.81 4.61
N TYR A 683 -0.11 -4.97 5.52
CA TYR A 683 1.27 -4.97 6.03
C TYR A 683 1.28 -4.75 7.55
N ILE A 684 2.43 -4.94 8.17
CA ILE A 684 2.62 -4.81 9.61
C ILE A 684 3.13 -3.40 9.93
N GLY A 685 2.38 -2.66 10.73
CA GLY A 685 2.84 -1.42 11.36
C GLY A 685 3.36 -1.68 12.77
N THR A 686 4.41 -0.96 13.18
CA THR A 686 5.12 -1.26 14.43
C THR A 686 5.28 -0.11 15.41
N GLN A 687 5.15 1.15 15.00
CA GLN A 687 5.51 2.26 15.90
C GLN A 687 4.55 3.45 15.88
N PHE A 688 4.34 4.09 14.73
CA PHE A 688 3.65 5.37 14.66
C PHE A 688 2.21 5.22 14.11
N TRP A 689 1.23 5.58 14.95
CA TRP A 689 -0.18 5.37 14.66
C TRP A 689 -0.97 6.67 14.83
N ASN A 690 -1.73 7.06 13.80
CA ASN A 690 -2.68 8.16 13.98
C ASN A 690 -3.89 7.72 14.83
N GLN A 691 -4.60 8.69 15.42
CA GLN A 691 -5.72 8.41 16.33
C GLN A 691 -6.88 7.66 15.65
N GLY A 692 -7.13 7.89 14.37
CA GLY A 692 -8.15 7.15 13.63
C GLY A 692 -7.80 5.68 13.47
N ARG A 693 -6.54 5.37 13.11
CA ARG A 693 -6.07 4.00 13.00
C ARG A 693 -6.02 3.31 14.39
N THR A 694 -5.60 4.03 15.41
CA THR A 694 -5.59 3.52 16.79
C THR A 694 -7.02 3.18 17.25
N GLN A 695 -8.00 4.04 16.94
CA GLN A 695 -9.41 3.78 17.24
C GLN A 695 -9.92 2.56 16.45
N GLU A 696 -9.63 2.46 15.18
CA GLU A 696 -10.05 1.33 14.33
C GLU A 696 -9.50 0.00 14.88
N ILE A 697 -8.22 -0.05 15.27
CA ILE A 697 -7.61 -1.25 15.87
C ILE A 697 -8.25 -1.59 17.22
N ARG A 698 -8.55 -0.60 18.04
CA ARG A 698 -9.24 -0.81 19.33
C ARG A 698 -10.64 -1.38 19.14
N ASP A 699 -11.35 -0.89 18.15
CA ASP A 699 -12.75 -1.20 17.88
C ASP A 699 -12.93 -2.59 17.19
N ARG A 700 -11.86 -3.25 16.76
CA ARG A 700 -11.91 -4.56 16.09
C ARG A 700 -12.46 -5.65 17.00
N VAL A 701 -13.48 -6.36 16.50
CA VAL A 701 -13.98 -7.59 17.13
C VAL A 701 -13.17 -8.81 16.65
N LEU A 702 -13.12 -9.85 17.49
CA LEU A 702 -12.50 -11.13 17.11
C LEU A 702 -13.48 -11.95 16.26
N HIS A 703 -12.97 -12.52 15.17
CA HIS A 703 -13.75 -13.37 14.25
C HIS A 703 -13.63 -14.87 14.59
N VAL A 704 -12.73 -15.22 15.51
CA VAL A 704 -12.52 -16.58 16.01
C VAL A 704 -12.66 -16.56 17.53
N SER A 705 -13.62 -17.28 18.05
CA SER A 705 -13.86 -17.46 19.49
C SER A 705 -13.73 -18.94 19.87
N SER A 706 -13.71 -19.23 21.18
CA SER A 706 -13.76 -20.60 21.69
C SER A 706 -15.01 -21.38 21.24
N HIS A 707 -16.05 -20.67 20.81
CA HIS A 707 -17.30 -21.28 20.31
C HIS A 707 -17.30 -21.49 18.78
N THR A 708 -16.38 -20.89 18.03
CA THR A 708 -16.33 -21.01 16.55
C THR A 708 -16.02 -22.43 16.09
N PHE A 709 -15.32 -23.23 16.92
CA PHE A 709 -14.89 -24.60 16.61
C PHE A 709 -15.55 -25.66 17.50
N SER A 710 -16.52 -25.30 18.33
CA SER A 710 -17.21 -26.24 19.26
C SER A 710 -18.53 -26.80 18.72
N LYS A 711 -18.72 -26.79 17.41
CA LYS A 711 -19.83 -27.50 16.77
C LYS A 711 -19.30 -28.77 16.14
N ASP A 712 -19.53 -29.84 16.96
CA ASP A 712 -19.39 -31.28 16.79
C ASP A 712 -18.10 -31.94 17.14
#